data_de2d4ed9721b23194c522fe2197299c8
#
_entry.id   de2d4ed9721b23194c522fe2197299c8
#
_cell.length_a   1.000
_cell.length_b   1.000
_cell.length_c   1.000
_cell.angle_alpha   90.00
_cell.angle_beta   90.00
_cell.angle_gamma   90.00
#
_symmetry.space_group_name_H-M   'P 1'
#
loop_
_entity.id
_entity.type
_entity.pdbx_description
1 polymer ?
#
loop_
_entity_poly.entity_id
_entity_poly.type
_entity_poly.pdbx_seq_one_letter_code
_entity_poly.pdbx_strand_id
1 'polypeptide(L)'
;MKGALRERREGGVARKGSGSALYVLFAAAHNGAMGSDAAAALRAIKTDLTKVRNPARDFRPESMSRLTALEGRVAQLVGRQSTAELGADHPLRGLYLTQEQAVGLLDRSNMNATGGELTLPNASTALGDAFQVLADRTGLTARDIDVLVAALAPDVDPRFEKLYGFLHDDLTKRRATIGLAMRLCAMHPASLTDRARFVSTSPLVSNSLVVIDDDGPFLGRTMRVPDHVVDVLFGGVTVEPILQRLTIEPVRVDASDIGVVRNLLEQSTLIHLTEGIGGAAAHIAALAAHDCGRGSLIVDVSAVSAEELRPVLDAVVRHQALTGDVVIIRPVDGVAELAPRALVPLTATRGSLVFVGTRSWDPMWAAEVPRHVHIAELPQEELGRVWERSLVSRATEPGAVDAVRSSFRLTPEQIVRAARAASFAVDNDQQMLSFAELSAGARSQSASGLDRLARRLEPSAGWSDLILPDLVVTMLHELALRVRWREQVMQRWELGRGWRGRGIAALFAGPSGTGKTTAAEVIAAELGYDIHVVDLSSVVDKYIGETEKKLEVIFTEAERTNTVLLFDEADAIFGKRSEVKDARDRYANIEVSYLLQRIERFSGLALLTTNLGANLDEAFTRRLDMVIDFPRPDAEARERLWRHEFRPTVPAEGIDFEFCAGAFDLTGGNIRNIVITAAYLAAESRRAVSMVDVVAAVQREYRKMGRLCLSSEFGRYADLLS
;
A
#
# COMPACT_ATOMS: atom_id res chain seq x y z
N MET A 1 12.74 39.67 -18.73
CA MET A 1 11.42 39.39 -18.19
C MET A 1 10.39 40.53 -18.29
N LYS A 2 10.76 41.79 -18.53
CA LYS A 2 9.79 42.90 -18.74
C LYS A 2 9.18 42.95 -20.17
N GLY A 3 9.71 42.22 -21.15
CA GLY A 3 9.22 42.19 -22.54
C GLY A 3 8.11 41.21 -22.82
N ALA A 4 8.02 40.10 -22.07
CA ALA A 4 7.08 39.00 -22.35
C ALA A 4 5.67 39.23 -21.76
N LEU A 5 5.48 40.25 -20.94
CA LEU A 5 4.20 40.60 -20.31
C LEU A 5 3.38 41.67 -21.04
N ARG A 6 3.94 42.30 -22.10
CA ARG A 6 3.27 43.39 -22.82
C ARG A 6 2.53 42.92 -24.09
N GLU A 7 2.85 41.76 -24.63
CA GLU A 7 2.29 41.31 -25.92
C GLU A 7 1.04 40.39 -25.83
N ARG A 8 0.49 40.13 -24.64
CA ARG A 8 -0.70 39.29 -24.49
C ARG A 8 -1.96 40.02 -23.99
N ARG A 9 -2.09 41.30 -24.31
CA ARG A 9 -3.31 42.05 -23.95
C ARG A 9 -4.32 42.20 -25.10
N GLU A 10 -3.96 41.76 -26.30
CA GLU A 10 -4.89 41.80 -27.45
C GLU A 10 -4.88 40.45 -28.15
N GLY A 11 -5.95 39.72 -27.99
CA GLY A 11 -6.19 38.50 -28.77
C GLY A 11 -6.76 37.35 -27.91
N GLY A 12 -8.04 37.20 -28.01
CA GLY A 12 -8.80 36.15 -27.33
C GLY A 12 -8.42 34.74 -27.79
N VAL A 13 -8.88 33.79 -26.99
CA VAL A 13 -8.85 32.32 -27.18
C VAL A 13 -7.52 31.67 -26.86
N ALA A 14 -7.44 31.12 -25.63
CA ALA A 14 -6.88 29.77 -25.39
C ALA A 14 -7.12 29.34 -23.93
N ARG A 15 -8.15 28.59 -23.69
CA ARG A 15 -8.24 27.69 -22.52
C ARG A 15 -7.32 26.50 -22.79
N LYS A 16 -6.21 26.41 -22.06
CA LYS A 16 -5.48 25.17 -21.69
C LYS A 16 -4.10 25.56 -21.11
N GLY A 17 -3.85 25.23 -19.85
CA GLY A 17 -2.49 25.28 -19.29
C GLY A 17 -2.25 26.15 -18.04
N SER A 18 -3.24 26.39 -17.18
CA SER A 18 -3.07 27.24 -15.98
C SER A 18 -2.61 26.51 -14.71
N GLY A 19 -2.61 25.16 -14.69
CA GLY A 19 -2.24 24.40 -13.50
C GLY A 19 -0.72 24.37 -13.23
N SER A 20 0.09 24.25 -14.27
CA SER A 20 1.53 24.03 -14.10
C SER A 20 2.30 25.31 -13.75
N ALA A 21 1.86 26.47 -14.26
CA ALA A 21 2.49 27.76 -13.96
C ALA A 21 2.19 28.25 -12.53
N LEU A 22 1.03 27.90 -11.98
CA LEU A 22 0.66 28.24 -10.61
C LEU A 22 1.47 27.43 -9.58
N TYR A 23 1.79 26.19 -9.87
CA TYR A 23 2.55 25.31 -8.97
C TYR A 23 4.02 25.77 -8.84
N VAL A 24 4.62 26.19 -9.94
CA VAL A 24 5.99 26.74 -9.97
C VAL A 24 6.09 28.06 -9.19
N LEU A 25 5.05 28.90 -9.23
CA LEU A 25 5.00 30.16 -8.48
C LEU A 25 4.76 29.94 -6.97
N PHE A 26 4.04 28.89 -6.60
CA PHE A 26 3.80 28.55 -5.20
C PHE A 26 5.06 27.97 -4.51
N ALA A 27 5.83 27.16 -5.22
CA ALA A 27 7.10 26.61 -4.73
C ALA A 27 8.16 27.70 -4.53
N ALA A 28 8.18 28.72 -5.40
CA ALA A 28 9.12 29.85 -5.30
C ALA A 28 8.77 30.82 -4.16
N ALA A 29 7.52 30.87 -3.73
CA ALA A 29 7.07 31.77 -2.63
C ALA A 29 7.38 31.23 -1.22
N HIS A 30 7.57 29.91 -1.09
CA HIS A 30 7.88 29.30 0.21
C HIS A 30 9.35 29.46 0.62
N ASN A 31 10.24 29.79 -0.33
CA ASN A 31 11.69 29.80 -0.11
C ASN A 31 12.30 31.20 0.12
N GLY A 32 11.51 32.23 0.45
CA GLY A 32 12.05 33.50 0.94
C GLY A 32 12.88 34.35 -0.06
N ALA A 33 12.95 33.97 -1.34
CA ALA A 33 13.84 34.57 -2.34
C ALA A 33 13.16 35.56 -3.30
N MET A 34 12.02 36.15 -2.93
CA MET A 34 11.25 37.03 -3.82
C MET A 34 11.30 38.49 -3.39
N GLY A 35 11.65 39.39 -4.32
CA GLY A 35 11.54 40.82 -4.16
C GLY A 35 10.08 41.30 -3.98
N SER A 36 9.89 42.51 -3.43
CA SER A 36 8.59 43.10 -3.00
C SER A 36 7.48 43.06 -4.08
N ASP A 37 7.82 43.17 -5.35
CA ASP A 37 6.85 43.16 -6.47
C ASP A 37 6.25 41.76 -6.75
N ALA A 38 7.01 40.71 -6.53
CA ALA A 38 6.54 39.33 -6.70
C ALA A 38 5.66 38.89 -5.53
N ALA A 39 5.96 39.37 -4.32
CA ALA A 39 5.12 39.16 -3.14
C ALA A 39 3.78 39.92 -3.22
N ALA A 40 3.76 41.08 -3.90
CA ALA A 40 2.52 41.82 -4.17
C ALA A 40 1.66 41.14 -5.23
N ALA A 41 2.29 40.60 -6.31
CA ALA A 41 1.61 39.83 -7.33
C ALA A 41 1.02 38.51 -6.77
N LEU A 42 1.73 37.83 -5.87
CA LEU A 42 1.24 36.66 -5.17
C LEU A 42 0.11 36.97 -4.19
N ARG A 43 0.15 38.12 -3.51
CA ARG A 43 -0.99 38.54 -2.68
C ARG A 43 -2.21 38.86 -3.53
N ALA A 44 -2.05 39.50 -4.70
CA ALA A 44 -3.13 39.75 -5.63
C ALA A 44 -3.72 38.44 -6.18
N ILE A 45 -2.87 37.48 -6.57
CA ILE A 45 -3.30 36.14 -7.03
C ILE A 45 -3.96 35.35 -5.89
N LYS A 46 -3.43 35.43 -4.65
CA LYS A 46 -4.04 34.81 -3.47
C LYS A 46 -5.39 35.43 -3.11
N THR A 47 -5.56 36.71 -3.34
CA THR A 47 -6.83 37.44 -3.15
C THR A 47 -7.83 37.12 -4.28
N ASP A 48 -7.38 36.91 -5.50
CA ASP A 48 -8.20 36.41 -6.60
C ASP A 48 -8.54 34.92 -6.46
N LEU A 49 -7.59 34.09 -5.99
CA LEU A 49 -7.84 32.68 -5.68
C LEU A 49 -8.74 32.49 -4.44
N THR A 50 -8.68 33.39 -3.45
CA THR A 50 -9.66 33.42 -2.36
C THR A 50 -11.02 33.93 -2.80
N LYS A 51 -11.09 34.80 -3.81
CA LYS A 51 -12.36 35.14 -4.48
C LYS A 51 -12.90 34.02 -5.37
N VAL A 52 -12.02 33.21 -5.99
CA VAL A 52 -12.39 32.01 -6.78
C VAL A 52 -12.61 30.78 -5.88
N ARG A 53 -12.09 30.78 -4.63
CA ARG A 53 -12.25 29.74 -3.60
C ARG A 53 -13.02 30.18 -2.37
N ASN A 54 -13.86 31.17 -2.50
CA ASN A 54 -15.07 31.20 -1.70
C ASN A 54 -16.12 30.48 -2.54
N PRO A 55 -16.40 29.19 -2.34
CA PRO A 55 -17.69 28.64 -2.72
C PRO A 55 -18.67 29.24 -1.70
N ALA A 56 -19.04 30.49 -1.89
CA ALA A 56 -20.34 30.92 -1.48
C ALA A 56 -21.26 29.88 -2.12
N ARG A 57 -21.70 28.94 -1.29
CA ARG A 57 -22.62 27.88 -1.48
C ARG A 57 -23.57 28.18 -2.65
N ASP A 58 -23.18 27.80 -3.86
CA ASP A 58 -24.05 27.79 -5.01
C ASP A 58 -25.04 26.64 -4.78
N PHE A 59 -26.06 26.93 -3.95
CA PHE A 59 -27.23 26.06 -3.86
C PHE A 59 -27.76 25.89 -5.24
N ARG A 60 -27.81 24.65 -5.75
CA ARG A 60 -28.42 24.39 -7.05
C ARG A 60 -29.90 24.72 -6.97
N PRO A 61 -30.43 25.70 -7.72
CA PRO A 61 -31.82 26.17 -7.58
C PRO A 61 -32.85 25.07 -7.85
N GLU A 62 -32.47 24.07 -8.64
CA GLU A 62 -33.30 22.92 -8.97
C GLU A 62 -33.49 21.95 -7.80
N SER A 63 -32.45 21.76 -6.97
CA SER A 63 -32.57 20.95 -5.75
C SER A 63 -33.55 21.58 -4.77
N MET A 64 -33.55 22.91 -4.64
CA MET A 64 -34.51 23.65 -3.83
C MET A 64 -35.93 23.59 -4.38
N SER A 65 -36.12 23.61 -5.71
CA SER A 65 -37.39 23.45 -6.36
C SER A 65 -38.07 22.12 -6.02
N ARG A 66 -37.30 21.03 -5.98
CA ARG A 66 -37.83 19.70 -5.61
C ARG A 66 -38.23 19.62 -4.15
N LEU A 67 -37.50 20.27 -3.23
CA LEU A 67 -37.89 20.38 -1.81
C LEU A 67 -39.19 21.18 -1.67
N THR A 68 -39.37 22.25 -2.46
CA THR A 68 -40.63 23.02 -2.47
C THR A 68 -41.83 22.19 -2.95
N ALA A 69 -41.62 21.35 -3.97
CA ALA A 69 -42.66 20.43 -4.42
C ALA A 69 -43.01 19.38 -3.35
N LEU A 70 -42.03 18.88 -2.61
CA LEU A 70 -42.24 17.99 -1.47
C LEU A 70 -43.02 18.70 -0.35
N GLU A 71 -42.67 19.95 -0.02
CA GLU A 71 -43.36 20.78 0.95
C GLU A 71 -44.84 20.89 0.66
N GLY A 72 -45.23 21.12 -0.62
CA GLY A 72 -46.61 21.11 -1.05
C GLY A 72 -47.34 19.77 -0.81
N ARG A 73 -46.65 18.64 -1.01
CA ARG A 73 -47.18 17.30 -0.74
C ARG A 73 -47.35 17.04 0.78
N VAL A 74 -46.38 17.48 1.56
CA VAL A 74 -46.49 17.43 3.03
C VAL A 74 -47.66 18.24 3.54
N ALA A 75 -47.86 19.48 3.02
CA ALA A 75 -49.02 20.34 3.35
C ALA A 75 -50.33 19.67 3.05
N GLN A 76 -50.46 18.99 1.92
CA GLN A 76 -51.68 18.24 1.59
C GLN A 76 -51.95 17.09 2.56
N LEU A 77 -50.91 16.37 2.99
CA LEU A 77 -51.05 15.28 3.97
C LEU A 77 -51.41 15.81 5.34
N VAL A 78 -50.77 16.89 5.78
CA VAL A 78 -51.12 17.57 7.07
C VAL A 78 -52.56 18.01 7.07
N GLY A 79 -53.06 18.61 5.98
CA GLY A 79 -54.46 19.03 5.84
C GLY A 79 -55.48 17.88 5.81
N ARG A 80 -55.07 16.68 5.38
CA ARG A 80 -55.90 15.47 5.33
C ARG A 80 -55.91 14.65 6.63
N GLN A 81 -54.94 14.83 7.47
CA GLN A 81 -54.86 14.11 8.73
C GLN A 81 -55.89 14.67 9.66
N SER A 82 -57.06 14.03 9.68
CA SER A 82 -58.13 14.36 10.62
C SER A 82 -57.58 14.03 12.03
N THR A 83 -57.22 15.06 12.76
CA THR A 83 -56.81 14.95 14.13
C THR A 83 -58.07 14.73 14.97
N ALA A 84 -58.17 13.58 15.59
CA ALA A 84 -58.85 13.51 16.86
C ALA A 84 -58.01 14.37 17.83
N GLU A 85 -58.23 15.69 17.83
CA GLU A 85 -57.53 16.60 18.72
C GLU A 85 -57.80 16.16 20.15
N LEU A 86 -56.72 15.80 20.86
CA LEU A 86 -56.78 15.62 22.30
C LEU A 86 -57.28 16.95 22.92
N GLY A 87 -58.36 16.89 23.69
CA GLY A 87 -59.00 18.08 24.26
C GLY A 87 -57.98 18.97 24.99
N ALA A 88 -58.34 20.24 25.15
CA ALA A 88 -57.47 21.27 25.71
C ALA A 88 -56.78 20.91 27.06
N ASP A 89 -57.35 19.99 27.82
CA ASP A 89 -56.92 19.56 29.18
C ASP A 89 -56.14 18.23 29.18
N HIS A 90 -55.75 17.67 28.03
CA HIS A 90 -55.00 16.39 27.99
C HIS A 90 -53.59 16.56 28.54
N PRO A 91 -53.16 15.73 29.52
CA PRO A 91 -51.85 15.89 30.18
C PRO A 91 -50.65 15.71 29.28
N LEU A 92 -50.83 15.15 28.07
CA LEU A 92 -49.76 14.94 27.07
C LEU A 92 -49.71 16.03 25.97
N ARG A 93 -50.53 17.11 26.09
CA ARG A 93 -50.62 18.17 25.07
C ARG A 93 -49.27 18.81 24.68
N GLY A 94 -48.32 18.85 25.61
CA GLY A 94 -46.96 19.36 25.34
C GLY A 94 -46.04 18.40 24.61
N LEU A 95 -46.44 17.13 24.42
CA LEU A 95 -45.64 16.08 23.77
C LEU A 95 -46.00 15.84 22.29
N TYR A 96 -47.04 16.49 21.78
CA TYR A 96 -47.54 16.35 20.43
C TYR A 96 -47.54 17.70 19.69
N LEU A 97 -47.25 17.67 18.38
CA LEU A 97 -47.40 18.83 17.51
C LEU A 97 -48.88 18.95 17.13
N THR A 98 -49.49 20.11 17.32
CA THR A 98 -50.86 20.35 16.82
C THR A 98 -50.88 20.60 15.33
N GLN A 99 -52.05 20.42 14.69
CA GLN A 99 -52.23 20.71 13.30
C GLN A 99 -51.91 22.18 12.96
N GLU A 100 -52.31 23.12 13.80
CA GLU A 100 -51.99 24.55 13.66
C GLU A 100 -50.50 24.82 13.73
N GLN A 101 -49.78 24.14 14.64
CA GLN A 101 -48.31 24.23 14.70
C GLN A 101 -47.62 23.61 13.47
N ALA A 102 -48.14 22.48 12.95
CA ALA A 102 -47.64 21.85 11.74
C ALA A 102 -47.90 22.74 10.52
N VAL A 103 -49.04 23.38 10.39
CA VAL A 103 -49.35 24.36 9.32
C VAL A 103 -48.47 25.61 9.48
N GLY A 104 -48.23 26.09 10.72
CA GLY A 104 -47.33 27.20 10.98
C GLY A 104 -45.88 26.94 10.57
N LEU A 105 -45.42 25.68 10.60
CA LEU A 105 -44.07 25.27 10.10
C LEU A 105 -43.95 25.31 8.54
N LEU A 106 -45.10 25.25 7.85
CA LEU A 106 -45.16 25.33 6.40
C LEU A 106 -45.22 26.77 5.90
N ASP A 107 -45.49 27.76 6.77
CA ASP A 107 -45.53 29.17 6.41
C ASP A 107 -44.10 29.75 6.34
N ARG A 108 -43.65 30.06 5.09
CA ARG A 108 -42.32 30.61 4.83
C ARG A 108 -42.12 32.02 5.38
N SER A 109 -43.18 32.75 5.69
CA SER A 109 -43.07 34.11 6.25
C SER A 109 -42.37 34.16 7.60
N ASN A 110 -42.35 33.02 8.32
CA ASN A 110 -41.66 32.88 9.61
C ASN A 110 -40.17 32.59 9.51
N MET A 111 -39.60 32.37 8.32
CA MET A 111 -38.16 32.11 8.12
C MET A 111 -37.27 33.34 8.28
N ASN A 112 -37.81 34.54 8.18
CA ASN A 112 -37.03 35.79 8.26
C ASN A 112 -36.61 36.18 9.68
N ALA A 113 -37.01 35.41 10.70
CA ALA A 113 -36.71 35.75 12.11
C ALA A 113 -35.43 35.15 12.69
N THR A 114 -34.76 34.19 12.05
CA THR A 114 -33.62 33.44 12.63
C THR A 114 -32.42 33.20 11.73
N GLY A 115 -32.35 33.77 10.53
CA GLY A 115 -31.14 33.57 9.68
C GLY A 115 -31.17 34.44 8.43
N GLY A 116 -30.09 35.16 8.23
CA GLY A 116 -29.93 36.19 7.21
C GLY A 116 -30.48 35.88 5.83
N GLU A 117 -30.91 36.94 5.15
CA GLU A 117 -31.35 36.94 3.77
C GLU A 117 -30.48 36.07 2.84
N LEU A 118 -31.01 34.92 2.45
CA LEU A 118 -30.48 34.16 1.32
C LEU A 118 -30.90 34.83 0.02
N THR A 119 -30.17 35.87 -0.39
CA THR A 119 -30.22 36.39 -1.74
C THR A 119 -29.69 35.33 -2.67
N LEU A 120 -30.58 34.66 -3.41
CA LEU A 120 -30.22 33.71 -4.47
C LEU A 120 -29.51 34.50 -5.58
N PRO A 121 -28.25 34.24 -5.92
CA PRO A 121 -27.66 34.82 -7.10
C PRO A 121 -28.31 34.22 -8.32
N ASN A 122 -28.55 35.06 -9.34
CA ASN A 122 -29.07 34.66 -10.65
C ASN A 122 -28.16 33.57 -11.22
N ALA A 123 -28.61 32.31 -11.19
CA ALA A 123 -27.87 31.19 -11.66
C ALA A 123 -27.75 31.21 -13.19
N SER A 124 -26.54 31.22 -13.68
CA SER A 124 -26.19 30.95 -15.05
C SER A 124 -26.57 29.52 -15.43
N THR A 125 -27.31 29.38 -16.48
CA THR A 125 -27.96 28.21 -17.08
C THR A 125 -27.02 27.12 -17.64
N ALA A 126 -25.96 26.72 -16.96
CA ALA A 126 -24.92 25.86 -17.54
C ALA A 126 -24.67 24.50 -16.85
N LEU A 127 -25.36 24.16 -15.76
CA LEU A 127 -25.28 22.82 -15.14
C LEU A 127 -26.68 22.22 -15.04
N GLY A 128 -26.95 21.15 -15.79
CA GLY A 128 -28.18 20.40 -15.75
C GLY A 128 -28.57 19.92 -14.35
N ASP A 129 -29.86 19.62 -14.12
CA ASP A 129 -30.43 19.12 -12.88
C ASP A 129 -29.57 17.93 -12.33
N ALA A 130 -28.95 18.11 -11.16
CA ALA A 130 -28.11 17.06 -10.56
C ALA A 130 -28.87 15.75 -10.34
N PHE A 131 -30.14 15.82 -10.01
CA PHE A 131 -31.00 14.65 -9.88
C PHE A 131 -31.25 13.98 -11.22
N GLN A 132 -31.35 14.75 -12.30
CA GLN A 132 -31.51 14.19 -13.66
C GLN A 132 -30.22 13.48 -14.09
N VAL A 133 -29.06 14.10 -13.89
CA VAL A 133 -27.75 13.48 -14.14
C VAL A 133 -27.57 12.20 -13.34
N LEU A 134 -27.96 12.21 -12.05
CA LEU A 134 -27.94 11.02 -11.22
C LEU A 134 -28.90 9.94 -11.74
N ALA A 135 -30.12 10.33 -12.16
CA ALA A 135 -31.08 9.41 -12.72
C ALA A 135 -30.59 8.74 -14.02
N ASP A 136 -30.01 9.52 -14.92
CA ASP A 136 -29.45 9.01 -16.18
C ASP A 136 -28.32 8.00 -15.94
N ARG A 137 -27.47 8.24 -14.94
CA ARG A 137 -26.36 7.35 -14.57
C ARG A 137 -26.82 6.06 -13.89
N THR A 138 -27.79 6.16 -12.99
CA THR A 138 -28.20 5.06 -12.12
C THR A 138 -29.46 4.34 -12.59
N GLY A 139 -30.20 4.91 -13.53
CA GLY A 139 -31.49 4.40 -13.98
C GLY A 139 -32.63 4.64 -13.01
N LEU A 140 -32.52 5.68 -12.14
CA LEU A 140 -33.61 6.11 -11.26
C LEU A 140 -34.77 6.65 -12.10
N THR A 141 -35.98 6.30 -11.69
CA THR A 141 -37.19 6.90 -12.22
C THR A 141 -37.55 8.20 -11.49
N ALA A 142 -38.43 9.00 -12.03
CA ALA A 142 -38.91 10.20 -11.34
C ALA A 142 -39.48 9.90 -9.94
N ARG A 143 -40.12 8.74 -9.73
CA ARG A 143 -40.63 8.32 -8.42
C ARG A 143 -39.49 7.94 -7.45
N ASP A 144 -38.39 7.38 -7.96
CA ASP A 144 -37.22 7.09 -7.13
C ASP A 144 -36.55 8.38 -6.65
N ILE A 145 -36.51 9.39 -7.52
CA ILE A 145 -36.02 10.72 -7.15
C ILE A 145 -36.95 11.34 -6.07
N ASP A 146 -38.27 11.22 -6.21
CA ASP A 146 -39.21 11.71 -5.20
C ASP A 146 -38.99 11.02 -3.85
N VAL A 147 -38.71 9.72 -3.83
CA VAL A 147 -38.36 8.97 -2.62
C VAL A 147 -37.03 9.48 -2.02
N LEU A 148 -36.01 9.68 -2.87
CA LEU A 148 -34.73 10.23 -2.44
C LEU A 148 -34.89 11.60 -1.80
N VAL A 149 -35.67 12.50 -2.43
CA VAL A 149 -35.96 13.84 -1.91
C VAL A 149 -36.74 13.76 -0.59
N ALA A 150 -37.70 12.86 -0.47
CA ALA A 150 -38.43 12.65 0.81
C ALA A 150 -37.49 12.12 1.92
N ALA A 151 -36.53 11.28 1.59
CA ALA A 151 -35.59 10.73 2.55
C ALA A 151 -34.53 11.76 3.02
N LEU A 152 -34.02 12.61 2.12
CA LEU A 152 -33.01 13.62 2.43
C LEU A 152 -33.53 14.92 3.06
N ALA A 153 -34.83 15.20 2.94
CA ALA A 153 -35.41 16.47 3.34
C ALA A 153 -35.10 16.90 4.79
N PRO A 154 -35.11 16.00 5.79
CA PRO A 154 -34.73 16.36 7.16
C PRO A 154 -33.25 16.77 7.33
N ASP A 155 -32.35 16.27 6.47
CA ASP A 155 -30.93 16.58 6.54
C ASP A 155 -30.62 17.96 5.90
N VAL A 156 -31.55 18.51 5.12
CA VAL A 156 -31.43 19.83 4.47
C VAL A 156 -32.22 20.91 5.18
N ASP A 157 -33.43 20.58 5.67
CA ASP A 157 -34.32 21.52 6.33
C ASP A 157 -34.91 20.89 7.59
N PRO A 158 -34.50 21.37 8.80
CA PRO A 158 -34.90 20.78 10.06
C PRO A 158 -36.43 20.88 10.37
N ARG A 159 -37.19 21.66 9.59
CA ARG A 159 -38.65 21.68 9.69
C ARG A 159 -39.27 20.31 9.37
N PHE A 160 -38.65 19.59 8.40
CA PHE A 160 -39.11 18.26 8.02
C PHE A 160 -38.98 17.23 9.16
N GLU A 161 -38.04 17.36 10.08
CA GLU A 161 -37.98 16.50 11.27
C GLU A 161 -39.28 16.55 12.09
N LYS A 162 -39.75 17.77 12.32
CA LYS A 162 -40.97 17.99 13.11
C LYS A 162 -42.22 17.57 12.31
N LEU A 163 -42.29 17.92 11.03
CA LEU A 163 -43.38 17.55 10.13
C LEU A 163 -43.51 16.03 9.97
N TYR A 164 -42.40 15.32 9.88
CA TYR A 164 -42.41 13.86 9.82
C TYR A 164 -42.83 13.23 11.11
N GLY A 165 -42.36 13.75 12.27
CA GLY A 165 -42.85 13.33 13.56
C GLY A 165 -44.39 13.47 13.72
N PHE A 166 -44.97 14.58 13.22
CA PHE A 166 -46.41 14.78 13.16
C PHE A 166 -47.11 13.76 12.26
N LEU A 167 -46.59 13.55 11.02
CA LEU A 167 -47.16 12.62 10.04
C LEU A 167 -47.08 11.15 10.46
N HIS A 168 -46.13 10.81 11.35
CA HIS A 168 -45.98 9.50 11.96
C HIS A 168 -46.84 9.31 13.22
N ASP A 169 -47.41 10.40 13.76
CA ASP A 169 -48.00 10.43 15.09
C ASP A 169 -46.99 9.97 16.18
N ASP A 170 -45.69 10.29 15.96
CA ASP A 170 -44.60 9.87 16.82
C ASP A 170 -43.40 10.85 16.65
N LEU A 171 -43.21 11.76 17.60
CA LEU A 171 -42.18 12.79 17.56
C LEU A 171 -40.75 12.23 17.66
N THR A 172 -40.59 10.95 17.96
CA THR A 172 -39.28 10.29 17.95
C THR A 172 -38.83 9.90 16.52
N LYS A 173 -39.82 9.74 15.61
CA LYS A 173 -39.60 9.38 14.21
C LYS A 173 -39.37 10.60 13.32
N ARG A 174 -38.16 11.16 13.39
CA ARG A 174 -37.77 12.40 12.70
C ARG A 174 -37.37 12.21 11.24
N ARG A 175 -37.21 10.97 10.78
CA ARG A 175 -36.84 10.62 9.40
C ARG A 175 -38.00 9.96 8.67
N ALA A 176 -37.95 9.98 7.32
CA ALA A 176 -38.97 9.29 6.56
C ALA A 176 -38.87 7.78 6.74
N THR A 177 -40.03 7.14 7.00
CA THR A 177 -40.14 5.68 6.88
C THR A 177 -40.59 5.32 5.46
N ILE A 178 -40.43 4.03 5.08
CA ILE A 178 -40.95 3.54 3.79
C ILE A 178 -42.44 3.89 3.65
N GLY A 179 -43.24 3.70 4.69
CA GLY A 179 -44.67 4.00 4.67
C GLY A 179 -44.95 5.49 4.44
N LEU A 180 -44.23 6.39 5.10
CA LEU A 180 -44.39 7.83 4.86
C LEU A 180 -43.94 8.22 3.44
N ALA A 181 -42.82 7.72 2.97
CA ALA A 181 -42.34 7.99 1.59
C ALA A 181 -43.35 7.52 0.55
N MET A 182 -43.92 6.32 0.74
CA MET A 182 -44.99 5.84 -0.16
C MET A 182 -46.19 6.77 -0.18
N ARG A 183 -46.62 7.26 0.98
CA ARG A 183 -47.74 8.25 1.07
C ARG A 183 -47.41 9.58 0.37
N LEU A 184 -46.20 10.10 0.57
CA LEU A 184 -45.70 11.35 -0.04
C LEU A 184 -45.56 11.25 -1.55
N CYS A 185 -45.19 10.07 -2.06
CA CYS A 185 -44.97 9.83 -3.50
C CYS A 185 -46.18 9.18 -4.20
N ALA A 186 -47.36 9.17 -3.56
CA ALA A 186 -48.60 8.61 -4.11
C ALA A 186 -48.43 7.13 -4.57
N MET A 187 -47.73 6.31 -3.76
CA MET A 187 -47.51 4.89 -3.97
C MET A 187 -48.47 4.06 -3.11
N HIS A 188 -48.81 2.86 -3.60
CA HIS A 188 -49.69 1.97 -2.88
C HIS A 188 -48.90 0.87 -2.13
N PRO A 189 -49.10 0.71 -0.77
CA PRO A 189 -48.32 -0.24 0.00
C PRO A 189 -48.44 -1.71 -0.42
N ALA A 190 -49.54 -2.10 -1.07
CA ALA A 190 -49.74 -3.44 -1.62
C ALA A 190 -49.23 -3.63 -3.06
N SER A 191 -48.77 -2.57 -3.71
CA SER A 191 -48.24 -2.62 -5.08
C SER A 191 -46.84 -3.29 -5.05
N LEU A 192 -46.65 -4.39 -5.77
CA LEU A 192 -45.36 -5.06 -5.86
C LEU A 192 -44.29 -4.16 -6.52
N THR A 193 -44.67 -3.41 -7.55
CA THR A 193 -43.78 -2.48 -8.26
C THR A 193 -43.34 -1.31 -7.38
N ASP A 194 -44.19 -0.80 -6.50
CA ASP A 194 -43.84 0.27 -5.57
C ASP A 194 -42.95 -0.26 -4.44
N ARG A 195 -43.26 -1.46 -3.93
CA ARG A 195 -42.44 -2.13 -2.89
C ARG A 195 -41.04 -2.51 -3.41
N ALA A 196 -40.93 -2.90 -4.67
CA ALA A 196 -39.67 -3.28 -5.31
C ALA A 196 -38.64 -2.14 -5.34
N ARG A 197 -39.03 -0.87 -5.13
CA ARG A 197 -38.13 0.28 -5.05
C ARG A 197 -37.32 0.34 -3.76
N PHE A 198 -37.73 -0.40 -2.74
CA PHE A 198 -37.13 -0.41 -1.41
C PHE A 198 -36.39 -1.71 -1.09
N VAL A 199 -36.17 -2.59 -2.06
CA VAL A 199 -35.39 -3.81 -1.88
C VAL A 199 -33.91 -3.56 -2.25
N SER A 200 -33.04 -4.44 -1.79
CA SER A 200 -31.59 -4.31 -1.98
C SER A 200 -31.14 -4.23 -3.44
N THR A 201 -31.93 -4.77 -4.37
CA THR A 201 -31.65 -4.75 -5.83
C THR A 201 -32.18 -3.49 -6.53
N SER A 202 -32.93 -2.63 -5.84
CA SER A 202 -33.44 -1.39 -6.45
C SER A 202 -32.32 -0.38 -6.69
N PRO A 203 -32.42 0.48 -7.70
CA PRO A 203 -31.37 1.48 -7.99
C PRO A 203 -31.08 2.42 -6.82
N LEU A 204 -32.05 2.75 -5.98
CA LEU A 204 -31.85 3.58 -4.79
C LEU A 204 -30.94 2.92 -3.76
N VAL A 205 -31.14 1.63 -3.51
CA VAL A 205 -30.43 0.88 -2.46
C VAL A 205 -29.15 0.28 -2.99
N SER A 206 -29.18 -0.29 -4.21
CA SER A 206 -27.99 -0.92 -4.83
C SER A 206 -26.88 0.08 -5.13
N ASN A 207 -27.21 1.35 -5.41
CA ASN A 207 -26.22 2.42 -5.55
C ASN A 207 -25.89 3.12 -4.22
N SER A 208 -26.33 2.55 -3.09
CA SER A 208 -26.10 3.09 -1.74
C SER A 208 -26.49 4.56 -1.56
N LEU A 209 -27.51 5.01 -2.30
CA LEU A 209 -28.05 6.38 -2.24
C LEU A 209 -28.99 6.55 -1.06
N VAL A 210 -29.68 5.47 -0.68
CA VAL A 210 -30.56 5.39 0.49
C VAL A 210 -30.22 4.13 1.28
N VAL A 211 -30.02 4.29 2.57
CA VAL A 211 -29.85 3.20 3.54
C VAL A 211 -31.18 3.00 4.23
N ILE A 212 -31.65 1.76 4.27
CA ILE A 212 -32.92 1.38 4.92
C ILE A 212 -32.56 0.52 6.13
N ASP A 213 -33.03 0.93 7.31
CA ASP A 213 -32.83 0.16 8.53
C ASP A 213 -33.66 -1.12 8.46
N ASP A 214 -33.05 -2.26 8.79
CA ASP A 214 -33.74 -3.56 8.71
C ASP A 214 -34.59 -3.88 9.96
N ASP A 215 -34.70 -2.93 10.90
CA ASP A 215 -35.44 -3.13 12.11
C ASP A 215 -36.97 -2.87 11.91
N GLY A 216 -37.78 -3.80 12.38
CA GLY A 216 -39.20 -3.71 12.38
C GLY A 216 -39.96 -4.04 11.10
N PRO A 217 -41.29 -3.79 11.05
CA PRO A 217 -42.13 -4.07 9.90
C PRO A 217 -41.74 -3.21 8.66
N PHE A 218 -41.86 -3.75 7.46
CA PHE A 218 -41.47 -3.12 6.23
C PHE A 218 -41.84 -1.64 6.09
N LEU A 219 -43.09 -1.27 6.33
CA LEU A 219 -43.54 0.12 6.22
C LEU A 219 -42.99 1.04 7.32
N GLY A 220 -42.60 0.47 8.46
CA GLY A 220 -42.03 1.19 9.59
C GLY A 220 -40.52 1.41 9.52
N ARG A 221 -39.84 0.76 8.58
CA ARG A 221 -38.41 0.87 8.43
C ARG A 221 -37.98 2.28 8.04
N THR A 222 -36.98 2.81 8.74
CA THR A 222 -36.48 4.17 8.55
C THR A 222 -35.54 4.23 7.36
N MET A 223 -35.59 5.32 6.62
CA MET A 223 -34.69 5.61 5.53
C MET A 223 -33.71 6.73 5.90
N ARG A 224 -32.45 6.56 5.53
CA ARG A 224 -31.40 7.56 5.71
C ARG A 224 -30.67 7.77 4.39
N VAL A 225 -30.38 9.01 4.05
CA VAL A 225 -29.50 9.37 2.94
C VAL A 225 -28.11 9.64 3.54
N PRO A 226 -27.03 9.04 3.01
CA PRO A 226 -25.68 9.36 3.44
C PRO A 226 -25.36 10.85 3.21
N ASP A 227 -24.65 11.48 4.17
CA ASP A 227 -24.34 12.92 4.13
C ASP A 227 -23.64 13.33 2.82
N HIS A 228 -22.76 12.48 2.32
CA HIS A 228 -22.07 12.72 1.05
C HIS A 228 -23.02 12.85 -0.16
N VAL A 229 -24.11 12.09 -0.19
CA VAL A 229 -25.13 12.21 -1.26
C VAL A 229 -25.78 13.58 -1.20
N VAL A 230 -26.13 14.03 0.01
CA VAL A 230 -26.69 15.35 0.23
C VAL A 230 -25.72 16.43 -0.20
N ASP A 231 -24.47 16.34 0.24
CA ASP A 231 -23.41 17.31 -0.11
C ASP A 231 -23.24 17.45 -1.63
N VAL A 232 -23.11 16.32 -2.35
CA VAL A 232 -22.91 16.35 -3.82
C VAL A 232 -24.13 16.90 -4.56
N LEU A 233 -25.34 16.51 -4.14
CA LEU A 233 -26.57 17.02 -4.76
C LEU A 233 -26.77 18.53 -4.57
N PHE A 234 -26.22 19.07 -3.49
CA PHE A 234 -26.28 20.51 -3.18
C PHE A 234 -24.98 21.26 -3.48
N GLY A 235 -24.02 20.67 -4.20
CA GLY A 235 -22.84 21.34 -4.70
C GLY A 235 -21.58 21.22 -3.80
N GLY A 236 -21.55 20.27 -2.87
CA GLY A 236 -20.45 20.05 -1.93
C GLY A 236 -19.27 19.24 -2.48
N VAL A 237 -18.51 18.67 -1.57
CA VAL A 237 -17.26 17.91 -1.84
C VAL A 237 -17.52 16.64 -2.65
N THR A 238 -16.59 16.32 -3.56
CA THR A 238 -16.75 15.22 -4.53
C THR A 238 -16.23 13.86 -4.09
N VAL A 239 -15.44 13.76 -3.02
CA VAL A 239 -14.89 12.48 -2.52
C VAL A 239 -15.25 12.29 -1.05
N GLU A 240 -15.85 11.14 -0.74
CA GLU A 240 -16.27 10.78 0.61
C GLU A 240 -15.06 10.56 1.54
N PRO A 241 -15.08 11.01 2.81
CA PRO A 241 -13.94 10.93 3.73
C PRO A 241 -13.38 9.52 3.89
N ILE A 242 -14.23 8.48 3.86
CA ILE A 242 -13.77 7.09 3.94
C ILE A 242 -12.93 6.69 2.73
N LEU A 243 -13.23 7.19 1.53
CA LEU A 243 -12.46 6.93 0.31
C LEU A 243 -11.23 7.81 0.23
N GLN A 244 -11.28 9.04 0.72
CA GLN A 244 -10.18 9.99 0.63
C GLN A 244 -8.89 9.45 1.25
N ARG A 245 -8.98 8.70 2.36
CA ARG A 245 -7.84 8.05 3.01
C ARG A 245 -7.26 6.86 2.24
N LEU A 246 -8.06 6.27 1.33
CA LEU A 246 -7.71 5.10 0.52
C LEU A 246 -7.35 5.47 -0.92
N THR A 247 -7.45 6.75 -1.28
CA THR A 247 -7.22 7.22 -2.64
C THR A 247 -5.73 7.37 -2.93
N ILE A 248 -5.34 6.85 -4.10
CA ILE A 248 -4.00 7.05 -4.66
C ILE A 248 -4.11 8.04 -5.83
N GLU A 249 -3.24 9.04 -5.84
CA GLU A 249 -3.16 9.96 -6.99
C GLU A 249 -2.60 9.25 -8.22
N PRO A 250 -3.20 9.42 -9.41
CA PRO A 250 -2.67 8.87 -10.64
C PRO A 250 -1.28 9.42 -10.97
N VAL A 251 -0.33 8.54 -11.21
CA VAL A 251 1.02 8.90 -11.69
C VAL A 251 1.04 8.81 -13.20
N ARG A 252 1.60 9.83 -13.86
CA ARG A 252 1.75 9.82 -15.32
C ARG A 252 2.79 8.81 -15.73
N VAL A 253 2.39 7.86 -16.56
CA VAL A 253 3.25 6.86 -17.20
C VAL A 253 2.96 6.82 -18.70
N ASP A 254 3.99 6.51 -19.50
CA ASP A 254 3.85 6.33 -20.94
C ASP A 254 3.86 4.82 -21.25
N ALA A 255 2.70 4.26 -21.58
CA ALA A 255 2.53 2.83 -21.85
C ALA A 255 1.61 2.61 -23.05
N SER A 256 1.91 1.60 -23.87
CA SER A 256 1.07 1.19 -25.01
C SER A 256 -0.31 0.73 -24.58
N ASP A 257 -0.40 0.15 -23.37
CA ASP A 257 -1.61 -0.44 -22.82
C ASP A 257 -2.71 0.61 -22.49
N ILE A 258 -2.35 1.91 -22.39
CA ILE A 258 -3.34 3.00 -22.21
C ILE A 258 -4.37 2.97 -23.33
N GLY A 259 -3.92 2.81 -24.59
CA GLY A 259 -4.84 2.72 -25.74
C GLY A 259 -5.75 1.49 -25.69
N VAL A 260 -5.22 0.36 -25.22
CA VAL A 260 -6.01 -0.88 -25.06
C VAL A 260 -7.10 -0.69 -24.00
N VAL A 261 -6.71 -0.19 -22.83
CA VAL A 261 -7.65 0.04 -21.70
C VAL A 261 -8.68 1.11 -22.06
N ARG A 262 -8.29 2.18 -22.77
CA ARG A 262 -9.22 3.18 -23.27
C ARG A 262 -10.32 2.56 -24.14
N ASN A 263 -9.93 1.74 -25.12
CA ASN A 263 -10.90 1.08 -26.00
C ASN A 263 -11.85 0.15 -25.22
N LEU A 264 -11.35 -0.48 -24.14
CA LEU A 264 -12.20 -1.30 -23.27
C LEU A 264 -13.18 -0.47 -22.44
N LEU A 265 -12.77 0.70 -21.94
CA LEU A 265 -13.63 1.62 -21.18
C LEU A 265 -14.78 2.19 -22.03
N GLU A 266 -14.59 2.28 -23.36
CA GLU A 266 -15.64 2.67 -24.29
C GLU A 266 -16.64 1.52 -24.56
N GLN A 267 -16.23 0.27 -24.43
CA GLN A 267 -17.00 -0.92 -24.79
C GLN A 267 -17.60 -1.66 -23.58
N SER A 268 -17.06 -1.50 -22.41
CA SER A 268 -17.44 -2.27 -21.22
C SER A 268 -17.44 -1.41 -19.96
N THR A 269 -18.37 -1.72 -19.07
CA THR A 269 -18.44 -1.09 -17.74
C THR A 269 -17.62 -1.85 -16.69
N LEU A 270 -17.32 -3.14 -16.92
CA LEU A 270 -16.57 -3.98 -16.00
C LEU A 270 -15.29 -4.48 -16.67
N ILE A 271 -14.15 -4.12 -16.09
CA ILE A 271 -12.82 -4.47 -16.59
C ILE A 271 -12.01 -5.07 -15.45
N HIS A 272 -11.29 -6.15 -15.74
CA HIS A 272 -10.32 -6.74 -14.84
C HIS A 272 -8.93 -6.69 -15.47
N LEU A 273 -8.02 -5.98 -14.81
CA LEU A 273 -6.62 -5.86 -15.21
C LEU A 273 -5.76 -6.73 -14.28
N THR A 274 -4.97 -7.63 -14.87
CA THR A 274 -3.95 -8.36 -14.11
C THR A 274 -2.58 -7.75 -14.38
N GLU A 275 -1.78 -7.67 -13.31
CA GLU A 275 -0.43 -7.10 -13.38
C GLU A 275 0.57 -7.96 -12.60
N GLY A 276 1.85 -7.83 -12.94
CA GLY A 276 2.96 -8.39 -12.18
C GLY A 276 3.39 -7.50 -11.01
N ILE A 277 4.48 -7.90 -10.35
CA ILE A 277 5.09 -7.14 -9.25
C ILE A 277 5.63 -5.80 -9.79
N GLY A 278 5.32 -4.70 -9.11
CA GLY A 278 5.70 -3.36 -9.56
C GLY A 278 4.83 -2.81 -10.70
N GLY A 279 3.64 -3.41 -10.90
CA GLY A 279 2.72 -3.05 -11.97
C GLY A 279 2.16 -1.63 -11.88
N ALA A 280 1.64 -1.14 -13.00
CA ALA A 280 1.10 0.20 -13.15
C ALA A 280 -0.35 0.20 -13.66
N ALA A 281 -1.04 -0.94 -13.60
CA ALA A 281 -2.36 -1.11 -14.20
C ALA A 281 -3.39 -0.09 -13.70
N ALA A 282 -3.35 0.25 -12.41
CA ALA A 282 -4.24 1.26 -11.84
C ALA A 282 -3.99 2.66 -12.42
N HIS A 283 -2.72 3.03 -12.61
CA HIS A 283 -2.35 4.32 -13.20
C HIS A 283 -2.69 4.36 -14.70
N ILE A 284 -2.43 3.27 -15.42
CA ILE A 284 -2.81 3.12 -16.84
C ILE A 284 -4.33 3.25 -17.01
N ALA A 285 -5.11 2.62 -16.13
CA ALA A 285 -6.57 2.73 -16.16
C ALA A 285 -7.05 4.17 -15.88
N ALA A 286 -6.42 4.86 -14.93
CA ALA A 286 -6.74 6.25 -14.61
C ALA A 286 -6.42 7.21 -15.78
N LEU A 287 -5.27 7.01 -16.45
CA LEU A 287 -4.89 7.79 -17.64
C LEU A 287 -5.81 7.49 -18.82
N ALA A 288 -6.16 6.21 -19.03
CA ALA A 288 -7.13 5.81 -20.05
C ALA A 288 -8.52 6.45 -19.83
N ALA A 289 -8.98 6.52 -18.57
CA ALA A 289 -10.22 7.21 -18.21
C ALA A 289 -10.15 8.71 -18.54
N HIS A 290 -9.01 9.34 -18.23
CA HIS A 290 -8.77 10.75 -18.55
C HIS A 290 -8.79 11.00 -20.07
N ASP A 291 -8.21 10.09 -20.86
CA ASP A 291 -8.25 10.17 -22.33
C ASP A 291 -9.67 9.99 -22.90
N CYS A 292 -10.56 9.31 -22.18
CA CYS A 292 -12.00 9.26 -22.47
C CYS A 292 -12.77 10.53 -22.02
N GLY A 293 -12.09 11.53 -21.45
CA GLY A 293 -12.72 12.72 -20.87
C GLY A 293 -13.48 12.47 -19.57
N ARG A 294 -13.18 11.38 -18.85
CA ARG A 294 -13.83 10.97 -17.60
C ARG A 294 -12.89 11.16 -16.41
N GLY A 295 -13.45 11.47 -15.25
CA GLY A 295 -12.72 11.42 -14.00
C GLY A 295 -12.36 9.97 -13.61
N SER A 296 -11.37 9.82 -12.74
CA SER A 296 -10.98 8.53 -12.20
C SER A 296 -10.64 8.61 -10.71
N LEU A 297 -10.92 7.54 -9.98
CA LEU A 297 -10.59 7.38 -8.57
C LEU A 297 -9.92 6.02 -8.35
N ILE A 298 -8.65 6.02 -7.92
CA ILE A 298 -7.93 4.80 -7.54
C ILE A 298 -8.12 4.59 -6.04
N VAL A 299 -8.72 3.46 -5.67
CA VAL A 299 -8.97 3.07 -4.28
C VAL A 299 -8.11 1.86 -3.93
N ASP A 300 -7.20 2.03 -2.98
CA ASP A 300 -6.35 0.96 -2.45
C ASP A 300 -6.97 0.36 -1.19
N VAL A 301 -7.40 -0.88 -1.30
CA VAL A 301 -8.06 -1.63 -0.20
C VAL A 301 -7.12 -2.61 0.51
N SER A 302 -5.81 -2.52 0.27
CA SER A 302 -4.81 -3.44 0.85
C SER A 302 -4.76 -3.42 2.38
N ALA A 303 -5.08 -2.27 2.99
CA ALA A 303 -5.07 -2.08 4.44
C ALA A 303 -6.48 -2.09 5.08
N VAL A 304 -7.53 -2.40 4.30
CA VAL A 304 -8.92 -2.39 4.78
C VAL A 304 -9.21 -3.69 5.52
N SER A 305 -9.74 -3.58 6.73
CA SER A 305 -10.18 -4.75 7.51
C SER A 305 -11.50 -5.34 6.98
N ALA A 306 -11.80 -6.59 7.35
CA ALA A 306 -13.06 -7.24 6.95
C ALA A 306 -14.32 -6.46 7.41
N GLU A 307 -14.24 -5.79 8.55
CA GLU A 307 -15.35 -4.97 9.09
C GLU A 307 -15.55 -3.67 8.32
N GLU A 308 -14.47 -3.04 7.86
CA GLU A 308 -14.49 -1.79 7.09
C GLU A 308 -14.80 -2.02 5.61
N LEU A 309 -14.63 -3.24 5.10
CA LEU A 309 -14.74 -3.53 3.68
C LEU A 309 -16.12 -3.15 3.12
N ARG A 310 -17.20 -3.53 3.79
CA ARG A 310 -18.56 -3.25 3.30
C ARG A 310 -18.85 -1.74 3.22
N PRO A 311 -18.58 -0.92 4.26
CA PRO A 311 -18.70 0.53 4.16
C PRO A 311 -17.89 1.16 3.03
N VAL A 312 -16.66 0.67 2.79
CA VAL A 312 -15.79 1.15 1.71
C VAL A 312 -16.40 0.85 0.34
N LEU A 313 -16.87 -0.37 0.12
CA LEU A 313 -17.48 -0.76 -1.17
C LEU A 313 -18.81 -0.03 -1.41
N ASP A 314 -19.61 0.19 -0.39
CA ASP A 314 -20.84 1.00 -0.49
C ASP A 314 -20.50 2.47 -0.85
N ALA A 315 -19.40 3.03 -0.32
CA ALA A 315 -18.92 4.35 -0.67
C ALA A 315 -18.39 4.41 -2.11
N VAL A 316 -17.70 3.37 -2.60
CA VAL A 316 -17.24 3.23 -4.00
C VAL A 316 -18.42 3.30 -4.96
N VAL A 317 -19.44 2.48 -4.72
CA VAL A 317 -20.66 2.45 -5.57
C VAL A 317 -21.35 3.81 -5.57
N ARG A 318 -21.49 4.41 -4.40
CA ARG A 318 -22.09 5.74 -4.22
C ARG A 318 -21.31 6.83 -4.94
N HIS A 319 -19.99 6.86 -4.78
CA HIS A 319 -19.12 7.81 -5.47
C HIS A 319 -19.28 7.71 -6.98
N GLN A 320 -19.20 6.49 -7.51
CA GLN A 320 -19.36 6.24 -8.94
C GLN A 320 -20.75 6.70 -9.47
N ALA A 321 -21.82 6.42 -8.72
CA ALA A 321 -23.16 6.85 -9.06
C ALA A 321 -23.30 8.39 -9.11
N LEU A 322 -22.68 9.07 -8.16
CA LEU A 322 -22.76 10.54 -8.04
C LEU A 322 -21.90 11.26 -9.07
N THR A 323 -20.64 10.83 -9.26
CA THR A 323 -19.68 11.53 -10.12
C THR A 323 -19.64 11.02 -11.55
N GLY A 324 -19.90 9.74 -11.76
CA GLY A 324 -19.71 9.05 -13.04
C GLY A 324 -18.25 8.74 -13.35
N ASP A 325 -17.34 8.90 -12.38
CA ASP A 325 -15.95 8.58 -12.52
C ASP A 325 -15.72 7.07 -12.75
N VAL A 326 -14.61 6.74 -13.39
CA VAL A 326 -14.11 5.37 -13.43
C VAL A 326 -13.47 5.06 -12.08
N VAL A 327 -14.05 4.15 -11.31
CA VAL A 327 -13.45 3.74 -10.04
C VAL A 327 -12.59 2.50 -10.24
N ILE A 328 -11.36 2.59 -9.77
CA ILE A 328 -10.32 1.57 -9.91
C ILE A 328 -10.06 1.01 -8.52
N ILE A 329 -10.35 -0.28 -8.32
CA ILE A 329 -10.19 -0.95 -7.02
C ILE A 329 -8.98 -1.87 -7.08
N ARG A 330 -8.06 -1.70 -6.12
CA ARG A 330 -6.85 -2.55 -5.97
C ARG A 330 -6.52 -2.84 -4.51
N PRO A 331 -5.92 -4.01 -4.17
CA PRO A 331 -5.92 -5.21 -4.98
C PRO A 331 -7.29 -5.93 -4.88
N VAL A 332 -7.86 -6.35 -6.00
CA VAL A 332 -9.15 -7.10 -5.98
C VAL A 332 -9.00 -8.46 -5.29
N ASP A 333 -7.82 -9.07 -5.39
CA ASP A 333 -7.51 -10.35 -4.74
C ASP A 333 -7.72 -10.24 -3.21
N GLY A 334 -7.34 -9.14 -2.59
CA GLY A 334 -7.54 -8.88 -1.16
C GLY A 334 -9.03 -8.79 -0.78
N VAL A 335 -9.86 -8.15 -1.62
CA VAL A 335 -11.32 -8.13 -1.42
C VAL A 335 -11.89 -9.55 -1.47
N ALA A 336 -11.46 -10.33 -2.46
CA ALA A 336 -11.92 -11.69 -2.66
C ALA A 336 -11.51 -12.65 -1.53
N GLU A 337 -10.33 -12.45 -0.95
CA GLU A 337 -9.86 -13.24 0.19
C GLU A 337 -10.62 -12.90 1.49
N LEU A 338 -10.90 -11.62 1.72
CA LEU A 338 -11.66 -11.17 2.89
C LEU A 338 -13.15 -11.54 2.81
N ALA A 339 -13.77 -11.31 1.65
CA ALA A 339 -15.20 -11.52 1.43
C ALA A 339 -15.52 -11.69 -0.06
N PRO A 340 -15.41 -12.89 -0.65
CA PRO A 340 -15.63 -13.12 -2.08
C PRO A 340 -16.96 -12.57 -2.60
N ARG A 341 -18.02 -12.74 -1.83
CA ARG A 341 -19.37 -12.28 -2.21
C ARG A 341 -19.56 -10.77 -2.14
N ALA A 342 -18.62 -10.03 -1.58
CA ALA A 342 -18.67 -8.56 -1.55
C ALA A 342 -18.52 -7.93 -2.94
N LEU A 343 -17.97 -8.65 -3.91
CA LEU A 343 -17.83 -8.20 -5.30
C LEU A 343 -19.16 -8.27 -6.10
N VAL A 344 -20.12 -9.10 -5.67
CA VAL A 344 -21.40 -9.27 -6.38
C VAL A 344 -22.18 -7.95 -6.55
N PRO A 345 -22.37 -7.11 -5.52
CA PRO A 345 -23.06 -5.83 -5.69
C PRO A 345 -22.32 -4.87 -6.62
N LEU A 346 -20.98 -4.90 -6.63
CA LEU A 346 -20.15 -4.05 -7.48
C LEU A 346 -20.35 -4.38 -8.96
N THR A 347 -20.38 -5.66 -9.31
CA THR A 347 -20.56 -6.10 -10.71
C THR A 347 -21.97 -5.84 -11.23
N ALA A 348 -22.95 -5.62 -10.36
CA ALA A 348 -24.32 -5.28 -10.73
C ALA A 348 -24.55 -3.78 -10.99
N THR A 349 -23.56 -2.91 -10.76
CA THR A 349 -23.68 -1.46 -10.99
C THR A 349 -23.64 -1.12 -12.49
N ARG A 350 -24.30 -0.01 -12.86
CA ARG A 350 -24.25 0.50 -14.24
C ARG A 350 -22.99 1.29 -14.56
N GLY A 351 -22.21 1.61 -13.55
CA GLY A 351 -21.03 2.44 -13.69
C GLY A 351 -19.77 1.67 -14.11
N SER A 352 -18.75 2.39 -14.54
CA SER A 352 -17.48 1.79 -14.94
C SER A 352 -16.60 1.51 -13.74
N LEU A 353 -16.30 0.23 -13.54
CA LEU A 353 -15.41 -0.27 -12.51
C LEU A 353 -14.24 -1.01 -13.15
N VAL A 354 -13.04 -0.73 -12.67
CA VAL A 354 -11.82 -1.43 -13.05
C VAL A 354 -11.29 -2.13 -11.81
N PHE A 355 -11.16 -3.44 -11.89
CA PHE A 355 -10.56 -4.26 -10.85
C PHE A 355 -9.12 -4.56 -11.23
N VAL A 356 -8.19 -4.29 -10.33
CA VAL A 356 -6.75 -4.57 -10.53
C VAL A 356 -6.32 -5.64 -9.53
N GLY A 357 -5.69 -6.69 -10.03
CA GLY A 357 -5.20 -7.81 -9.22
C GLY A 357 -4.03 -8.54 -9.85
N THR A 358 -3.55 -9.59 -9.18
CA THR A 358 -2.44 -10.42 -9.64
C THR A 358 -2.91 -11.76 -10.21
N ARG A 359 -4.14 -12.16 -9.88
CA ARG A 359 -4.73 -13.44 -10.26
C ARG A 359 -5.82 -13.26 -11.31
N SER A 360 -6.12 -14.29 -12.06
CA SER A 360 -7.28 -14.32 -12.96
C SER A 360 -8.57 -14.24 -12.17
N TRP A 361 -9.61 -13.65 -12.78
CA TRP A 361 -10.94 -13.56 -12.18
C TRP A 361 -11.51 -14.94 -11.90
N ASP A 362 -11.95 -15.17 -10.67
CA ASP A 362 -12.65 -16.39 -10.30
C ASP A 362 -14.17 -16.19 -10.52
N PRO A 363 -14.83 -17.06 -11.31
CA PRO A 363 -16.28 -16.98 -11.51
C PRO A 363 -17.11 -17.07 -10.22
N MET A 364 -16.53 -17.59 -9.13
CA MET A 364 -17.17 -17.62 -7.82
C MET A 364 -17.31 -16.26 -7.15
N TRP A 365 -16.55 -15.25 -7.60
CA TRP A 365 -16.58 -13.89 -7.03
C TRP A 365 -17.84 -13.15 -7.42
N ALA A 366 -18.27 -13.27 -8.66
CA ALA A 366 -19.51 -12.69 -9.16
C ALA A 366 -20.01 -13.41 -10.41
N ALA A 367 -21.32 -13.37 -10.65
CA ALA A 367 -21.92 -14.01 -11.83
C ALA A 367 -21.50 -13.32 -13.14
N GLU A 368 -21.26 -12.02 -13.09
CA GLU A 368 -20.82 -11.24 -14.25
C GLU A 368 -19.28 -11.22 -14.29
N VAL A 369 -18.72 -11.67 -15.41
CA VAL A 369 -17.28 -11.78 -15.60
C VAL A 369 -16.77 -10.53 -16.30
N PRO A 370 -15.88 -9.75 -15.68
CA PRO A 370 -15.29 -8.55 -16.30
C PRO A 370 -14.48 -8.90 -17.56
N ARG A 371 -14.34 -7.93 -18.47
CA ARG A 371 -13.37 -8.03 -19.57
C ARG A 371 -11.95 -8.04 -19.00
N HIS A 372 -11.19 -9.07 -19.34
CA HIS A 372 -9.85 -9.28 -18.81
C HIS A 372 -8.77 -8.81 -19.80
N VAL A 373 -7.76 -8.12 -19.24
CA VAL A 373 -6.50 -7.80 -19.94
C VAL A 373 -5.34 -7.95 -18.95
N HIS A 374 -4.26 -8.53 -19.42
CA HIS A 374 -3.00 -8.54 -18.70
C HIS A 374 -2.19 -7.30 -19.09
N ILE A 375 -1.78 -6.51 -18.10
CA ILE A 375 -0.95 -5.34 -18.29
C ILE A 375 0.51 -5.73 -18.12
N ALA A 376 1.31 -5.43 -19.12
CA ALA A 376 2.74 -5.69 -19.09
C ALA A 376 3.47 -4.81 -18.06
N GLU A 377 4.59 -5.31 -17.54
CA GLU A 377 5.48 -4.50 -16.71
C GLU A 377 5.98 -3.28 -17.50
N LEU A 378 6.06 -2.12 -16.84
CA LEU A 378 6.60 -0.92 -17.47
C LEU A 378 8.07 -1.14 -17.88
N PRO A 379 8.49 -0.63 -19.05
CA PRO A 379 9.89 -0.64 -19.45
C PRO A 379 10.75 0.10 -18.40
N GLN A 380 11.95 -0.40 -18.15
CA GLN A 380 12.89 0.21 -17.20
C GLN A 380 13.17 1.69 -17.52
N GLU A 381 13.17 2.06 -18.79
CA GLU A 381 13.32 3.46 -19.23
C GLU A 381 12.16 4.34 -18.74
N GLU A 382 10.93 3.82 -18.76
CA GLU A 382 9.77 4.59 -18.29
C GLU A 382 9.78 4.76 -16.76
N LEU A 383 10.18 3.73 -16.02
CA LEU A 383 10.39 3.87 -14.57
C LEU A 383 11.48 4.91 -14.25
N GLY A 384 12.55 4.98 -15.07
CA GLY A 384 13.55 6.04 -14.99
C GLY A 384 12.94 7.44 -15.18
N ARG A 385 12.08 7.61 -16.19
CA ARG A 385 11.36 8.87 -16.41
C ARG A 385 10.42 9.24 -15.26
N VAL A 386 9.79 8.25 -14.60
CA VAL A 386 8.98 8.51 -13.41
C VAL A 386 9.86 9.05 -12.27
N TRP A 387 11.04 8.47 -12.04
CA TRP A 387 12.01 8.98 -11.08
C TRP A 387 12.43 10.42 -11.41
N GLU A 388 12.87 10.67 -12.63
CA GLU A 388 13.30 12.00 -13.10
C GLU A 388 12.19 13.04 -12.94
N ARG A 389 10.96 12.70 -13.34
CA ARG A 389 9.79 13.58 -13.15
C ARG A 389 9.47 13.86 -11.67
N SER A 390 9.73 12.89 -10.81
CA SER A 390 9.48 13.03 -9.37
C SER A 390 10.56 13.85 -8.64
N LEU A 391 11.76 13.94 -9.22
CA LEU A 391 12.93 14.63 -8.70
C LEU A 391 13.18 16.02 -9.34
N VAL A 392 12.19 16.58 -10.04
CA VAL A 392 12.28 17.82 -10.86
C VAL A 392 12.99 19.00 -10.17
N SER A 393 12.99 19.07 -8.85
CA SER A 393 13.62 20.15 -8.08
C SER A 393 15.01 19.82 -7.54
N ARG A 394 15.50 18.60 -7.75
CA ARG A 394 16.78 18.11 -7.20
C ARG A 394 17.67 17.53 -8.28
N ALA A 395 18.95 17.91 -8.25
CA ALA A 395 19.96 17.26 -9.08
C ALA A 395 20.33 15.90 -8.47
N THR A 396 20.62 14.92 -9.32
CA THR A 396 21.10 13.60 -8.92
C THR A 396 22.50 13.35 -9.45
N GLU A 397 23.28 12.56 -8.74
CA GLU A 397 24.58 12.09 -9.24
C GLU A 397 24.37 11.26 -10.50
N PRO A 398 25.29 11.35 -11.48
CA PRO A 398 25.22 10.56 -12.71
C PRO A 398 25.12 9.06 -12.40
N GLY A 399 24.09 8.39 -12.95
CA GLY A 399 23.88 6.95 -12.76
C GLY A 399 23.20 6.55 -11.44
N ALA A 400 22.94 7.46 -10.49
CA ALA A 400 22.31 7.13 -9.21
C ALA A 400 20.86 6.62 -9.40
N VAL A 401 20.09 7.22 -10.30
CA VAL A 401 18.74 6.77 -10.65
C VAL A 401 18.75 5.39 -11.29
N ASP A 402 19.71 5.12 -12.19
CA ASP A 402 19.85 3.81 -12.83
C ASP A 402 20.22 2.72 -11.82
N ALA A 403 21.10 3.04 -10.88
CA ALA A 403 21.50 2.12 -9.82
C ALA A 403 20.32 1.78 -8.89
N VAL A 404 19.52 2.77 -8.45
CA VAL A 404 18.33 2.54 -7.62
C VAL A 404 17.27 1.74 -8.38
N ARG A 405 17.04 2.07 -9.63
CA ARG A 405 16.08 1.36 -10.49
C ARG A 405 16.44 -0.11 -10.68
N SER A 406 17.72 -0.42 -10.80
CA SER A 406 18.19 -1.81 -10.90
C SER A 406 18.10 -2.57 -9.57
N SER A 407 18.15 -1.83 -8.44
CA SER A 407 18.13 -2.41 -7.08
C SER A 407 16.74 -2.56 -6.49
N PHE A 408 15.74 -1.77 -6.94
CA PHE A 408 14.40 -1.77 -6.35
C PHE A 408 13.31 -1.89 -7.43
N ARG A 409 12.33 -2.78 -7.18
CA ARG A 409 11.11 -2.92 -7.99
C ARG A 409 9.98 -2.16 -7.32
N LEU A 410 9.84 -0.90 -7.68
CA LEU A 410 8.82 -0.01 -7.11
C LEU A 410 7.70 0.24 -8.11
N THR A 411 6.49 0.34 -7.62
CA THR A 411 5.36 0.85 -8.41
C THR A 411 5.53 2.35 -8.65
N PRO A 412 4.88 2.94 -9.67
CA PRO A 412 5.00 4.37 -9.94
C PRO A 412 4.71 5.27 -8.74
N GLU A 413 3.70 4.96 -7.94
CA GLU A 413 3.38 5.72 -6.73
C GLU A 413 4.42 5.54 -5.62
N GLN A 414 5.05 4.35 -5.52
CA GLN A 414 6.16 4.14 -4.59
C GLN A 414 7.38 4.94 -5.01
N ILE A 415 7.67 5.04 -6.32
CA ILE A 415 8.74 5.89 -6.84
C ILE A 415 8.51 7.35 -6.45
N VAL A 416 7.31 7.88 -6.64
CA VAL A 416 6.97 9.27 -6.26
C VAL A 416 7.19 9.49 -4.75
N ARG A 417 6.75 8.55 -3.92
CA ARG A 417 6.96 8.64 -2.46
C ARG A 417 8.43 8.52 -2.07
N ALA A 418 9.17 7.59 -2.70
CA ALA A 418 10.59 7.39 -2.47
C ALA A 418 11.41 8.63 -2.86
N ALA A 419 11.13 9.22 -4.02
CA ALA A 419 11.77 10.44 -4.49
C ALA A 419 11.52 11.61 -3.53
N ARG A 420 10.29 11.73 -3.01
CA ARG A 420 9.94 12.73 -2.00
C ARG A 420 10.71 12.50 -0.69
N ALA A 421 10.75 11.25 -0.21
CA ALA A 421 11.48 10.90 1.01
C ALA A 421 12.98 11.18 0.87
N ALA A 422 13.60 10.81 -0.25
CA ALA A 422 15.01 11.10 -0.54
C ALA A 422 15.28 12.62 -0.57
N SER A 423 14.37 13.40 -1.16
CA SER A 423 14.50 14.85 -1.25
C SER A 423 14.42 15.53 0.12
N PHE A 424 13.64 14.99 1.05
CA PHE A 424 13.55 15.52 2.43
C PHE A 424 14.73 15.13 3.33
N ALA A 425 15.45 14.05 3.00
CA ALA A 425 16.60 13.60 3.79
C ALA A 425 17.83 14.51 3.67
N VAL A 426 17.84 15.44 2.70
CA VAL A 426 18.96 16.35 2.42
C VAL A 426 18.51 17.78 2.68
N ASP A 427 19.08 18.42 3.71
CA ASP A 427 18.73 19.77 4.14
C ASP A 427 19.17 20.88 3.17
N ASN A 428 20.13 20.60 2.28
CA ASN A 428 20.68 21.58 1.36
C ASN A 428 20.17 21.35 -0.07
N ASP A 429 19.41 22.34 -0.59
CA ASP A 429 18.85 22.29 -1.96
C ASP A 429 19.90 22.25 -3.08
N GLN A 430 21.15 22.58 -2.79
CA GLN A 430 22.27 22.53 -3.76
C GLN A 430 23.03 21.22 -3.77
N GLN A 431 22.78 20.32 -2.81
CA GLN A 431 23.43 19.01 -2.77
C GLN A 431 22.73 18.05 -3.74
N MET A 432 23.53 17.39 -4.58
CA MET A 432 23.06 16.34 -5.47
C MET A 432 22.67 15.11 -4.64
N LEU A 433 21.57 14.47 -5.03
CA LEU A 433 21.14 13.20 -4.41
C LEU A 433 22.01 12.07 -4.95
N SER A 434 22.68 11.37 -4.03
CA SER A 434 23.46 10.17 -4.34
C SER A 434 22.61 8.92 -4.39
N PHE A 435 23.21 7.80 -4.77
CA PHE A 435 22.59 6.48 -4.68
C PHE A 435 22.12 6.17 -3.24
N ALA A 436 22.85 6.63 -2.21
CA ALA A 436 22.54 6.32 -0.82
C ALA A 436 21.19 6.94 -0.39
N GLU A 437 20.96 8.25 -0.67
CA GLU A 437 19.71 8.91 -0.33
C GLU A 437 18.52 8.38 -1.13
N LEU A 438 18.72 8.13 -2.43
CA LEU A 438 17.67 7.55 -3.28
C LEU A 438 17.30 6.13 -2.81
N SER A 439 18.30 5.32 -2.44
CA SER A 439 18.09 3.98 -1.89
C SER A 439 17.39 4.01 -0.54
N ALA A 440 17.75 4.96 0.33
CA ALA A 440 17.05 5.14 1.61
C ALA A 440 15.57 5.49 1.40
N GLY A 441 15.28 6.39 0.45
CA GLY A 441 13.91 6.70 0.04
C GLY A 441 13.17 5.47 -0.51
N ALA A 442 13.81 4.69 -1.39
CA ALA A 442 13.24 3.47 -1.96
C ALA A 442 12.96 2.41 -0.88
N ARG A 443 13.90 2.21 0.04
CA ARG A 443 13.74 1.29 1.18
C ARG A 443 12.55 1.64 2.06
N SER A 444 12.31 2.94 2.30
CA SER A 444 11.16 3.38 3.10
C SER A 444 9.82 2.93 2.53
N GLN A 445 9.76 2.62 1.22
CA GLN A 445 8.54 2.16 0.55
C GLN A 445 8.43 0.63 0.50
N SER A 446 9.51 -0.09 0.81
CA SER A 446 9.60 -1.56 0.65
C SER A 446 9.46 -2.33 1.96
N ALA A 447 9.64 -1.70 3.13
CA ALA A 447 10.00 -2.37 4.38
C ALA A 447 8.84 -2.92 5.23
N SER A 448 7.56 -2.67 4.94
CA SER A 448 6.52 -2.80 5.97
C SER A 448 6.01 -4.23 6.26
N GLY A 449 6.15 -5.17 5.34
CA GLY A 449 5.63 -6.55 5.51
C GLY A 449 6.69 -7.55 5.99
N LEU A 450 7.88 -7.48 5.41
CA LEU A 450 8.94 -8.45 5.64
C LEU A 450 9.61 -8.31 7.02
N ASP A 451 9.77 -7.07 7.54
CA ASP A 451 10.39 -6.78 8.85
C ASP A 451 9.62 -7.40 10.04
N ARG A 452 8.36 -7.79 9.86
CA ARG A 452 7.57 -8.48 10.89
C ARG A 452 7.87 -9.97 10.98
N LEU A 453 8.36 -10.58 9.90
CA LEU A 453 8.52 -12.03 9.75
C LEU A 453 9.97 -12.44 9.59
N ALA A 454 10.87 -11.52 9.23
CA ALA A 454 12.29 -11.75 9.05
C ALA A 454 13.09 -10.60 9.66
N ARG A 455 14.25 -10.93 10.24
CA ARG A 455 15.15 -9.93 10.81
C ARG A 455 15.95 -9.25 9.71
N ARG A 456 15.76 -7.97 9.51
CA ARG A 456 16.59 -7.19 8.59
C ARG A 456 18.01 -7.06 9.13
N LEU A 457 18.98 -7.29 8.28
CA LEU A 457 20.40 -7.08 8.52
C LEU A 457 20.91 -6.06 7.51
N GLU A 458 21.49 -4.96 8.00
CA GLU A 458 22.11 -3.96 7.12
C GLU A 458 23.51 -4.46 6.72
N PRO A 459 23.77 -4.63 5.41
CA PRO A 459 25.07 -5.10 4.95
C PRO A 459 26.17 -4.10 5.35
N SER A 460 27.07 -4.52 6.21
CA SER A 460 28.19 -3.69 6.69
C SER A 460 29.57 -4.22 6.28
N ALA A 461 29.64 -5.46 5.81
CA ALA A 461 30.88 -6.12 5.41
C ALA A 461 31.19 -5.91 3.93
N GLY A 462 32.47 -5.72 3.61
CA GLY A 462 32.99 -5.65 2.24
C GLY A 462 33.87 -6.85 1.89
N TRP A 463 34.31 -6.95 0.64
CA TRP A 463 35.18 -8.02 0.15
C TRP A 463 36.50 -8.11 0.93
N SER A 464 37.00 -7.00 1.48
CA SER A 464 38.20 -6.95 2.32
C SER A 464 38.04 -7.66 3.65
N ASP A 465 36.81 -7.83 4.11
CA ASP A 465 36.49 -8.47 5.38
C ASP A 465 36.38 -10.01 5.24
N LEU A 466 36.37 -10.51 3.99
CA LEU A 466 36.31 -11.94 3.68
C LEU A 466 37.70 -12.52 3.49
N ILE A 467 38.13 -13.35 4.46
CA ILE A 467 39.37 -14.11 4.38
C ILE A 467 39.03 -15.58 4.12
N LEU A 468 38.98 -15.93 2.84
CA LEU A 468 38.56 -17.23 2.33
C LEU A 468 39.56 -17.70 1.25
N PRO A 469 39.58 -19.00 0.91
CA PRO A 469 40.34 -19.51 -0.23
C PRO A 469 39.87 -18.85 -1.55
N ASP A 470 40.81 -18.60 -2.48
CA ASP A 470 40.54 -17.92 -3.73
C ASP A 470 39.42 -18.57 -4.56
N LEU A 471 39.32 -19.90 -4.52
CA LEU A 471 38.24 -20.62 -5.20
C LEU A 471 36.85 -20.21 -4.65
N VAL A 472 36.71 -20.10 -3.33
CA VAL A 472 35.46 -19.70 -2.66
C VAL A 472 35.11 -18.27 -3.02
N VAL A 473 36.09 -17.37 -2.98
CA VAL A 473 35.92 -15.95 -3.39
C VAL A 473 35.47 -15.88 -4.86
N THR A 474 36.09 -16.67 -5.74
CA THR A 474 35.69 -16.73 -7.18
C THR A 474 34.24 -17.19 -7.34
N MET A 475 33.81 -18.22 -6.61
CA MET A 475 32.43 -18.71 -6.63
C MET A 475 31.43 -17.66 -6.12
N LEU A 476 31.81 -16.89 -5.09
CA LEU A 476 30.98 -15.81 -4.55
C LEU A 476 30.83 -14.68 -5.58
N HIS A 477 31.91 -14.30 -6.27
CA HIS A 477 31.84 -13.35 -7.38
C HIS A 477 30.97 -13.86 -8.54
N GLU A 478 31.08 -15.16 -8.88
CA GLU A 478 30.21 -15.77 -9.89
C GLU A 478 28.75 -15.69 -9.47
N LEU A 479 28.43 -15.93 -8.19
CA LEU A 479 27.06 -15.81 -7.68
C LEU A 479 26.53 -14.37 -7.84
N ALA A 480 27.31 -13.35 -7.45
CA ALA A 480 26.94 -11.96 -7.63
C ALA A 480 26.74 -11.59 -9.11
N LEU A 481 27.62 -12.09 -9.99
CA LEU A 481 27.54 -11.90 -11.45
C LEU A 481 26.27 -12.53 -12.02
N ARG A 482 25.90 -13.75 -11.60
CA ARG A 482 24.68 -14.44 -12.03
C ARG A 482 23.43 -13.62 -11.64
N VAL A 483 23.39 -13.07 -10.45
CA VAL A 483 22.28 -12.21 -9.98
C VAL A 483 22.20 -10.95 -10.83
N ARG A 484 23.32 -10.26 -11.05
CA ARG A 484 23.39 -8.99 -11.79
C ARG A 484 22.95 -9.12 -13.26
N TRP A 485 23.36 -10.18 -13.96
CA TRP A 485 23.11 -10.36 -15.38
C TRP A 485 21.94 -11.28 -15.71
N ARG A 486 21.23 -11.74 -14.72
CA ARG A 486 20.17 -12.73 -14.87
C ARG A 486 19.06 -12.30 -15.83
N GLU A 487 18.57 -11.07 -15.72
CA GLU A 487 17.53 -10.56 -16.61
C GLU A 487 17.99 -10.58 -18.08
N GLN A 488 19.21 -10.13 -18.32
CA GLN A 488 19.82 -10.16 -19.65
C GLN A 488 19.88 -11.58 -20.23
N VAL A 489 20.37 -12.53 -19.43
CA VAL A 489 20.61 -13.91 -19.89
C VAL A 489 19.32 -14.70 -20.02
N MET A 490 18.45 -14.62 -18.99
CA MET A 490 17.28 -15.47 -18.93
C MET A 490 16.09 -14.92 -19.73
N GLN A 491 15.94 -13.59 -19.80
CA GLN A 491 14.82 -12.96 -20.50
C GLN A 491 15.23 -12.48 -21.90
N ARG A 492 16.25 -11.60 -22.02
CA ARG A 492 16.60 -11.02 -23.32
C ARG A 492 17.25 -12.01 -24.28
N TRP A 493 18.06 -12.96 -23.77
CA TRP A 493 18.62 -14.05 -24.56
C TRP A 493 17.73 -15.27 -24.66
N GLU A 494 16.55 -15.22 -24.00
CA GLU A 494 15.54 -16.28 -24.01
C GLU A 494 16.00 -17.67 -23.54
N LEU A 495 17.11 -17.75 -22.79
CA LEU A 495 17.63 -19.01 -22.26
C LEU A 495 16.73 -19.57 -21.15
N GLY A 496 15.87 -18.73 -20.56
CA GLY A 496 14.89 -19.13 -19.53
C GLY A 496 13.62 -19.77 -20.05
N ARG A 497 13.42 -19.97 -21.35
CA ARG A 497 12.23 -20.63 -21.91
C ARG A 497 12.09 -22.05 -21.39
N GLY A 498 11.03 -22.32 -20.61
CA GLY A 498 10.76 -23.63 -20.02
C GLY A 498 11.31 -23.84 -18.61
N TRP A 499 12.05 -22.92 -18.04
CA TRP A 499 12.50 -22.99 -16.65
C TRP A 499 11.43 -22.42 -15.70
N ARG A 500 11.20 -23.16 -14.60
CA ARG A 500 10.10 -22.85 -13.69
C ARG A 500 10.40 -21.74 -12.66
N GLY A 501 11.69 -21.41 -12.44
CA GLY A 501 12.14 -20.40 -11.48
C GLY A 501 12.82 -19.23 -12.15
N ARG A 502 12.61 -18.03 -11.63
CA ARG A 502 13.29 -16.81 -12.06
C ARG A 502 14.41 -16.38 -11.09
N GLY A 503 14.56 -17.03 -9.94
CA GLY A 503 15.50 -16.74 -8.88
C GLY A 503 16.82 -17.48 -8.97
N ILE A 504 17.68 -17.18 -8.02
CA ILE A 504 18.93 -17.89 -7.78
C ILE A 504 18.90 -18.37 -6.34
N ALA A 505 19.15 -19.68 -6.19
CA ALA A 505 19.24 -20.33 -4.89
C ALA A 505 20.65 -20.87 -4.68
N ALA A 506 21.34 -20.42 -3.64
CA ALA A 506 22.66 -20.89 -3.30
C ALA A 506 22.75 -21.41 -1.86
N LEU A 507 23.55 -22.45 -1.66
CA LEU A 507 23.83 -23.02 -0.37
C LEU A 507 25.26 -22.74 0.05
N PHE A 508 25.46 -22.21 1.26
CA PHE A 508 26.74 -22.04 1.91
C PHE A 508 26.92 -23.14 2.96
N ALA A 509 27.75 -24.11 2.67
CA ALA A 509 27.98 -25.26 3.52
C ALA A 509 29.35 -25.17 4.21
N GLY A 510 29.43 -25.52 5.48
CA GLY A 510 30.69 -25.54 6.20
C GLY A 510 30.54 -25.31 7.71
N PRO A 511 31.58 -25.52 8.49
CA PRO A 511 31.55 -25.40 9.96
C PRO A 511 31.08 -24.00 10.43
N SER A 512 30.57 -23.91 11.66
CA SER A 512 30.18 -22.60 12.24
C SER A 512 31.42 -21.69 12.38
N GLY A 513 31.22 -20.39 12.11
CA GLY A 513 32.29 -19.39 12.22
C GLY A 513 33.28 -19.35 11.05
N THR A 514 32.98 -19.97 9.89
CA THR A 514 33.79 -19.91 8.67
C THR A 514 33.48 -18.73 7.74
N GLY A 515 32.51 -17.83 8.11
CA GLY A 515 32.21 -16.62 7.36
C GLY A 515 31.00 -16.70 6.43
N LYS A 516 30.14 -17.71 6.54
CA LYS A 516 28.94 -17.89 5.68
C LYS A 516 28.01 -16.68 5.69
N THR A 517 27.64 -16.21 6.88
CA THR A 517 26.74 -15.05 7.04
C THR A 517 27.41 -13.76 6.56
N THR A 518 28.72 -13.59 6.83
CA THR A 518 29.52 -12.45 6.33
C THR A 518 29.59 -12.44 4.80
N ALA A 519 29.75 -13.62 4.17
CA ALA A 519 29.71 -13.72 2.70
C ALA A 519 28.34 -13.33 2.12
N ALA A 520 27.23 -13.67 2.80
CA ALA A 520 25.90 -13.23 2.42
C ALA A 520 25.76 -11.69 2.50
N GLU A 521 26.30 -11.08 3.56
CA GLU A 521 26.33 -9.61 3.70
C GLU A 521 27.14 -8.95 2.59
N VAL A 522 28.33 -9.48 2.25
CA VAL A 522 29.19 -8.93 1.19
C VAL A 522 28.49 -8.99 -0.18
N ILE A 523 27.82 -10.12 -0.50
CA ILE A 523 27.07 -10.25 -1.74
C ILE A 523 25.91 -9.25 -1.77
N ALA A 524 25.15 -9.12 -0.67
CA ALA A 524 24.07 -8.16 -0.59
C ALA A 524 24.56 -6.71 -0.75
N ALA A 525 25.69 -6.36 -0.11
CA ALA A 525 26.34 -5.07 -0.25
C ALA A 525 26.76 -4.78 -1.71
N GLU A 526 27.39 -5.75 -2.39
CA GLU A 526 27.80 -5.60 -3.81
C GLU A 526 26.62 -5.40 -4.74
N LEU A 527 25.52 -6.10 -4.48
CA LEU A 527 24.29 -5.99 -5.28
C LEU A 527 23.45 -4.74 -4.93
N GLY A 528 23.75 -4.07 -3.82
CA GLY A 528 22.93 -2.98 -3.29
C GLY A 528 21.58 -3.44 -2.75
N TYR A 529 21.48 -4.70 -2.31
CA TYR A 529 20.29 -5.33 -1.79
C TYR A 529 20.28 -5.31 -0.26
N ASP A 530 19.09 -5.22 0.33
CA ASP A 530 18.90 -5.51 1.74
C ASP A 530 18.96 -7.03 1.98
N ILE A 531 19.31 -7.46 3.18
CA ILE A 531 19.30 -8.87 3.56
C ILE A 531 18.30 -9.09 4.69
N HIS A 532 17.46 -10.10 4.52
CA HIS A 532 16.51 -10.50 5.54
C HIS A 532 16.81 -11.93 5.99
N VAL A 533 17.13 -12.06 7.27
CA VAL A 533 17.41 -13.36 7.90
C VAL A 533 16.10 -13.96 8.37
N VAL A 534 15.75 -15.08 7.77
CA VAL A 534 14.59 -15.88 8.14
C VAL A 534 15.03 -16.97 9.09
N ASP A 535 14.60 -16.86 10.34
CA ASP A 535 14.79 -17.92 11.32
C ASP A 535 13.72 -19.01 11.13
N LEU A 536 14.11 -20.09 10.51
CA LEU A 536 13.22 -21.21 10.20
C LEU A 536 12.57 -21.83 11.44
N SER A 537 13.24 -21.74 12.61
CA SER A 537 12.69 -22.25 13.87
C SER A 537 11.52 -21.43 14.38
N SER A 538 11.48 -20.14 14.06
CA SER A 538 10.38 -19.22 14.43
C SER A 538 9.22 -19.24 13.44
N VAL A 539 9.46 -19.67 12.21
CA VAL A 539 8.45 -19.73 11.15
C VAL A 539 7.62 -21.01 11.25
N VAL A 540 8.23 -22.12 11.66
CA VAL A 540 7.55 -23.40 11.87
C VAL A 540 6.55 -23.28 13.02
N ASP A 541 5.27 -23.45 12.72
CA ASP A 541 4.18 -23.34 13.69
C ASP A 541 3.60 -24.73 14.04
N LYS A 542 2.96 -24.81 15.20
CA LYS A 542 2.26 -26.04 15.63
C LYS A 542 0.97 -26.34 14.85
N TYR A 543 0.47 -25.35 14.11
CA TYR A 543 -0.78 -25.45 13.39
C TYR A 543 -0.55 -25.68 11.90
N ILE A 544 -1.25 -26.64 11.34
CA ILE A 544 -1.17 -27.04 9.92
C ILE A 544 -1.57 -25.87 9.03
N GLY A 545 -0.71 -25.52 8.06
CA GLY A 545 -0.96 -24.49 7.07
C GLY A 545 -0.53 -23.07 7.50
N GLU A 546 -0.23 -22.80 8.76
CA GLU A 546 0.24 -21.46 9.19
C GLU A 546 1.70 -21.23 8.77
N THR A 547 2.55 -22.24 8.81
CA THR A 547 3.93 -22.19 8.30
C THR A 547 3.94 -21.83 6.82
N GLU A 548 3.11 -22.48 6.01
CA GLU A 548 3.00 -22.25 4.56
C GLU A 548 2.54 -20.80 4.27
N LYS A 549 1.56 -20.29 5.00
CA LYS A 549 1.08 -18.91 4.86
C LYS A 549 2.17 -17.91 5.21
N LYS A 550 2.90 -18.09 6.33
CA LYS A 550 4.00 -17.21 6.73
C LYS A 550 5.11 -17.21 5.67
N LEU A 551 5.50 -18.37 5.18
CA LEU A 551 6.48 -18.50 4.10
C LEU A 551 6.00 -17.81 2.82
N GLU A 552 4.73 -17.98 2.42
CA GLU A 552 4.18 -17.31 1.24
C GLU A 552 4.26 -15.80 1.37
N VAL A 553 3.93 -15.23 2.53
CA VAL A 553 4.06 -13.80 2.80
C VAL A 553 5.52 -13.37 2.72
N ILE A 554 6.47 -14.10 3.33
CA ILE A 554 7.90 -13.79 3.27
C ILE A 554 8.39 -13.74 1.83
N PHE A 555 8.11 -14.76 1.03
CA PHE A 555 8.55 -14.82 -0.36
C PHE A 555 7.89 -13.74 -1.23
N THR A 556 6.59 -13.51 -1.04
CA THR A 556 5.85 -12.48 -1.80
C THR A 556 6.36 -11.08 -1.51
N GLU A 557 6.60 -10.75 -0.24
CA GLU A 557 7.16 -9.47 0.15
C GLU A 557 8.62 -9.31 -0.30
N ALA A 558 9.42 -10.39 -0.24
CA ALA A 558 10.79 -10.37 -0.75
C ALA A 558 10.87 -10.21 -2.27
N GLU A 559 9.89 -10.72 -3.03
CA GLU A 559 9.80 -10.51 -4.48
C GLU A 559 9.48 -9.06 -4.87
N ARG A 560 8.77 -8.34 -4.01
CA ARG A 560 8.48 -6.90 -4.18
C ARG A 560 9.69 -6.03 -3.87
N THR A 561 10.56 -6.51 -2.98
CA THR A 561 11.78 -5.83 -2.56
C THR A 561 12.94 -6.63 -3.12
N ASN A 562 13.85 -6.04 -3.91
CA ASN A 562 15.06 -6.74 -4.32
C ASN A 562 15.93 -7.01 -3.09
N THR A 563 15.53 -8.03 -2.32
CA THR A 563 16.19 -8.42 -1.07
C THR A 563 16.79 -9.81 -1.19
N VAL A 564 17.86 -10.03 -0.43
CA VAL A 564 18.43 -11.36 -0.22
C VAL A 564 17.68 -12.01 0.94
N LEU A 565 17.04 -13.16 0.69
CA LEU A 565 16.53 -14.00 1.75
C LEU A 565 17.64 -14.92 2.24
N LEU A 566 18.05 -14.78 3.49
CA LEU A 566 19.00 -15.66 4.14
C LEU A 566 18.29 -16.61 5.11
N PHE A 567 18.24 -17.88 4.76
CA PHE A 567 17.76 -18.95 5.62
C PHE A 567 18.94 -19.51 6.40
N ASP A 568 19.09 -19.06 7.65
CA ASP A 568 20.19 -19.50 8.52
C ASP A 568 19.85 -20.82 9.20
N GLU A 569 20.87 -21.64 9.45
CA GLU A 569 20.74 -22.97 10.07
C GLU A 569 19.71 -23.90 9.38
N ALA A 570 19.76 -23.93 8.04
CA ALA A 570 18.83 -24.72 7.23
C ALA A 570 18.90 -26.25 7.52
N ASP A 571 19.94 -26.72 8.22
CA ASP A 571 20.08 -28.08 8.74
C ASP A 571 18.96 -28.47 9.73
N ALA A 572 18.35 -27.52 10.42
CA ALA A 572 17.19 -27.76 11.28
C ALA A 572 16.00 -28.36 10.51
N ILE A 573 15.89 -28.06 9.22
CA ILE A 573 14.80 -28.53 8.35
C ILE A 573 15.29 -29.64 7.40
N PHE A 574 16.56 -29.58 6.93
CA PHE A 574 17.07 -30.44 5.85
C PHE A 574 17.91 -31.64 6.32
N GLY A 575 17.98 -31.91 7.64
CA GLY A 575 18.63 -33.08 8.15
C GLY A 575 18.06 -34.38 7.54
N LYS A 576 18.86 -35.47 7.49
CA LYS A 576 18.45 -36.76 6.93
C LYS A 576 17.03 -37.11 7.36
N ARG A 577 16.19 -37.40 6.38
CA ARG A 577 14.83 -37.91 6.57
C ARG A 577 14.89 -39.06 7.58
N SER A 578 14.40 -38.80 8.81
CA SER A 578 14.16 -39.88 9.76
C SER A 578 13.11 -40.79 9.15
N GLU A 579 13.30 -42.13 9.29
CA GLU A 579 12.25 -43.08 8.93
C GLU A 579 10.97 -42.64 9.63
N VAL A 580 9.90 -42.45 8.84
CA VAL A 580 8.60 -41.94 9.31
C VAL A 580 8.10 -42.88 10.40
N LYS A 581 8.25 -42.51 11.66
CA LYS A 581 7.73 -43.27 12.81
C LYS A 581 6.49 -42.63 13.42
N ASP A 582 6.28 -41.31 13.22
CA ASP A 582 5.15 -40.60 13.78
C ASP A 582 4.49 -39.59 12.79
N ALA A 583 3.24 -39.20 13.09
CA ALA A 583 2.51 -38.21 12.29
C ALA A 583 3.27 -36.86 12.19
N ARG A 584 4.05 -36.45 13.19
CA ARG A 584 4.88 -35.25 13.20
C ARG A 584 5.96 -35.27 12.11
N ASP A 585 6.58 -36.42 11.85
CA ASP A 585 7.62 -36.55 10.81
C ASP A 585 7.05 -36.37 9.39
N ARG A 586 5.76 -36.70 9.19
CA ARG A 586 5.07 -36.46 7.90
C ARG A 586 4.85 -34.99 7.64
N TYR A 587 4.48 -34.21 8.67
CA TYR A 587 4.22 -32.77 8.52
C TYR A 587 5.51 -31.99 8.29
N ALA A 588 6.58 -32.30 9.00
CA ALA A 588 7.90 -31.70 8.76
C ALA A 588 8.37 -31.93 7.31
N ASN A 589 8.13 -33.13 6.75
CA ASN A 589 8.46 -33.40 5.35
C ASN A 589 7.61 -32.61 4.34
N ILE A 590 6.36 -32.26 4.67
CA ILE A 590 5.48 -31.45 3.80
C ILE A 590 5.98 -29.99 3.80
N GLU A 591 6.28 -29.44 4.96
CA GLU A 591 6.80 -28.08 5.12
C GLU A 591 8.13 -27.88 4.40
N VAL A 592 9.05 -28.84 4.52
CA VAL A 592 10.31 -28.88 3.76
C VAL A 592 10.05 -28.89 2.26
N SER A 593 9.13 -29.73 1.80
CA SER A 593 8.79 -29.83 0.38
C SER A 593 8.18 -28.53 -0.15
N TYR A 594 7.34 -27.87 0.64
CA TYR A 594 6.76 -26.57 0.32
C TYR A 594 7.84 -25.47 0.21
N LEU A 595 8.72 -25.36 1.23
CA LEU A 595 9.81 -24.40 1.23
C LEU A 595 10.71 -24.55 -0.01
N LEU A 596 11.09 -25.81 -0.34
CA LEU A 596 11.88 -26.09 -1.52
C LEU A 596 11.18 -25.70 -2.82
N GLN A 597 9.88 -26.02 -2.94
CA GLN A 597 9.09 -25.63 -4.10
C GLN A 597 9.00 -24.09 -4.22
N ARG A 598 8.91 -23.42 -3.10
CA ARG A 598 8.81 -21.95 -3.09
C ARG A 598 10.14 -21.28 -3.40
N ILE A 599 11.27 -21.82 -2.92
CA ILE A 599 12.62 -21.39 -3.31
C ILE A 599 12.83 -21.53 -4.82
N GLU A 600 12.42 -22.65 -5.42
CA GLU A 600 12.52 -22.87 -6.88
C GLU A 600 11.72 -21.84 -7.70
N ARG A 601 10.61 -21.36 -7.15
CA ARG A 601 9.74 -20.38 -7.82
C ARG A 601 10.07 -18.94 -7.49
N PHE A 602 10.84 -18.73 -6.44
CA PHE A 602 11.20 -17.39 -5.97
C PHE A 602 11.97 -16.62 -7.06
N SER A 603 11.61 -15.37 -7.27
CA SER A 603 12.24 -14.56 -8.32
C SER A 603 13.44 -13.73 -7.85
N GLY A 604 13.82 -13.81 -6.58
CA GLY A 604 14.95 -13.12 -5.95
C GLY A 604 16.19 -13.99 -5.74
N LEU A 605 17.07 -13.58 -4.80
CA LEU A 605 18.22 -14.34 -4.32
C LEU A 605 17.90 -14.99 -2.98
N ALA A 606 17.91 -16.32 -2.95
CA ALA A 606 17.76 -17.11 -1.72
C ALA A 606 19.13 -17.73 -1.36
N LEU A 607 19.62 -17.42 -0.17
CA LEU A 607 20.83 -18.00 0.41
C LEU A 607 20.45 -18.90 1.58
N LEU A 608 20.98 -20.10 1.58
CA LEU A 608 20.81 -21.04 2.68
C LEU A 608 22.16 -21.30 3.33
N THR A 609 22.22 -21.36 4.65
CA THR A 609 23.44 -21.77 5.37
C THR A 609 23.22 -23.09 6.06
N THR A 610 24.26 -23.93 6.10
CA THR A 610 24.24 -25.18 6.87
C THR A 610 25.59 -25.46 7.49
N ASN A 611 25.55 -26.09 8.65
CA ASN A 611 26.74 -26.59 9.32
C ASN A 611 27.06 -28.07 8.94
N LEU A 612 26.16 -28.74 8.24
CA LEU A 612 26.17 -30.21 7.96
C LEU A 612 26.31 -30.50 6.46
N GLY A 613 27.30 -29.92 5.77
CA GLY A 613 27.46 -30.05 4.31
C GLY A 613 27.48 -31.49 3.77
N ALA A 614 27.97 -32.47 4.54
CA ALA A 614 28.06 -33.88 4.14
C ALA A 614 26.75 -34.68 4.27
N ASN A 615 25.70 -34.14 4.86
CA ASN A 615 24.45 -34.87 5.18
C ASN A 615 23.22 -34.39 4.41
N LEU A 616 23.39 -33.57 3.37
CA LEU A 616 22.30 -33.05 2.57
C LEU A 616 21.74 -34.12 1.63
N ASP A 617 20.42 -34.16 1.48
CA ASP A 617 19.72 -35.01 0.52
C ASP A 617 20.10 -34.59 -0.91
N GLU A 618 20.48 -35.51 -1.77
CA GLU A 618 20.81 -35.28 -3.17
C GLU A 618 19.66 -34.63 -3.94
N ALA A 619 18.41 -34.96 -3.57
CA ALA A 619 17.22 -34.35 -4.14
C ALA A 619 17.10 -32.84 -3.80
N PHE A 620 17.72 -32.40 -2.72
CA PHE A 620 17.81 -31.01 -2.33
C PHE A 620 18.85 -30.25 -3.13
N THR A 621 20.09 -30.80 -3.21
CA THR A 621 21.19 -30.14 -3.90
C THR A 621 20.94 -29.94 -5.39
N ARG A 622 20.17 -30.83 -6.03
CA ARG A 622 19.76 -30.71 -7.44
C ARG A 622 18.85 -29.51 -7.75
N ARG A 623 18.27 -28.90 -6.70
CA ARG A 623 17.35 -27.76 -6.81
C ARG A 623 18.03 -26.41 -6.58
N LEU A 624 19.33 -26.46 -6.26
CA LEU A 624 20.14 -25.27 -6.01
C LEU A 624 20.98 -24.95 -7.25
N ASP A 625 21.12 -23.66 -7.54
CA ASP A 625 21.95 -23.19 -8.65
C ASP A 625 23.45 -23.27 -8.33
N MET A 626 23.80 -23.13 -7.06
CA MET A 626 25.18 -23.20 -6.58
C MET A 626 25.26 -23.78 -5.16
N VAL A 627 26.32 -24.57 -4.93
CA VAL A 627 26.72 -25.02 -3.59
C VAL A 627 28.15 -24.54 -3.37
N ILE A 628 28.38 -23.76 -2.32
CA ILE A 628 29.68 -23.16 -1.98
C ILE A 628 30.12 -23.70 -0.64
N ASP A 629 31.24 -24.44 -0.64
CA ASP A 629 31.80 -25.00 0.57
C ASP A 629 32.76 -24.01 1.25
N PHE A 630 32.53 -23.77 2.53
CA PHE A 630 33.35 -22.92 3.39
C PHE A 630 34.24 -23.81 4.27
N PRO A 631 35.46 -24.12 3.85
CA PRO A 631 36.34 -24.98 4.64
C PRO A 631 36.82 -24.29 5.90
N ARG A 632 37.38 -25.06 6.82
CA ARG A 632 38.15 -24.50 7.92
C ARG A 632 39.37 -23.76 7.37
N PRO A 633 39.75 -22.61 7.93
CA PRO A 633 40.91 -21.88 7.47
C PRO A 633 42.22 -22.67 7.75
N ASP A 634 43.10 -22.72 6.76
CA ASP A 634 44.45 -23.22 6.92
C ASP A 634 45.32 -22.25 7.76
N ALA A 635 46.60 -22.59 8.00
CA ALA A 635 47.46 -21.77 8.83
C ALA A 635 47.67 -20.35 8.25
N GLU A 636 47.78 -20.22 6.92
CA GLU A 636 47.95 -18.93 6.27
C GLU A 636 46.70 -18.07 6.38
N ALA A 637 45.54 -18.64 6.11
CA ALA A 637 44.25 -17.97 6.29
C ALA A 637 44.03 -17.57 7.75
N ARG A 638 44.40 -18.43 8.72
CA ARG A 638 44.32 -18.09 10.16
C ARG A 638 45.21 -16.92 10.54
N GLU A 639 46.43 -16.84 9.99
CA GLU A 639 47.31 -15.70 10.23
C GLU A 639 46.69 -14.39 9.69
N ARG A 640 46.13 -14.44 8.48
CA ARG A 640 45.41 -13.29 7.93
C ARG A 640 44.21 -12.89 8.76
N LEU A 641 43.44 -13.87 9.29
CA LEU A 641 42.31 -13.64 10.20
C LEU A 641 42.76 -12.99 11.51
N TRP A 642 43.83 -13.50 12.14
CA TRP A 642 44.38 -12.89 13.34
C TRP A 642 44.80 -11.43 13.12
N ARG A 643 45.53 -11.13 12.05
CA ARG A 643 45.93 -9.76 11.67
C ARG A 643 44.74 -8.86 11.38
N HIS A 644 43.73 -9.39 10.73
CA HIS A 644 42.51 -8.64 10.39
C HIS A 644 41.68 -8.27 11.64
N GLU A 645 41.52 -9.20 12.59
CA GLU A 645 40.75 -8.95 13.81
C GLU A 645 41.47 -8.00 14.78
N PHE A 646 42.78 -7.99 14.78
CA PHE A 646 43.58 -6.96 15.45
C PHE A 646 43.63 -5.68 14.60
N ARG A 647 42.50 -5.00 14.47
CA ARG A 647 42.39 -3.74 13.71
C ARG A 647 43.41 -2.71 14.23
N PRO A 648 43.85 -1.73 13.40
CA PRO A 648 44.80 -0.68 13.82
C PRO A 648 44.36 0.13 15.03
N THR A 649 43.06 0.13 15.33
CA THR A 649 42.46 0.81 16.49
C THR A 649 42.61 0.01 17.79
N VAL A 650 42.96 -1.29 17.74
CA VAL A 650 43.17 -2.13 18.90
C VAL A 650 44.63 -1.96 19.38
N PRO A 651 44.89 -1.42 20.56
CA PRO A 651 46.25 -1.30 21.05
C PRO A 651 46.79 -2.71 21.34
N ALA A 652 47.72 -3.20 20.55
CA ALA A 652 48.34 -4.53 20.67
C ALA A 652 49.83 -4.43 20.59
N GLU A 653 50.55 -5.19 21.43
CA GLU A 653 52.00 -5.18 21.49
C GLU A 653 52.53 -6.60 21.61
N GLY A 654 53.49 -6.95 20.75
CA GLY A 654 54.20 -8.22 20.79
C GLY A 654 53.33 -9.46 20.52
N ILE A 655 52.29 -9.35 19.70
CA ILE A 655 51.45 -10.48 19.29
C ILE A 655 52.14 -11.32 18.23
N ASP A 656 52.27 -12.62 18.52
CA ASP A 656 52.88 -13.61 17.64
C ASP A 656 51.82 -14.29 16.74
N PHE A 657 51.47 -13.63 15.66
CA PHE A 657 50.40 -14.09 14.73
C PHE A 657 50.75 -15.43 14.08
N GLU A 658 52.01 -15.65 13.73
CA GLU A 658 52.48 -16.89 13.09
C GLU A 658 52.31 -18.07 14.04
N PHE A 659 52.72 -17.91 15.31
CA PHE A 659 52.50 -18.92 16.34
C PHE A 659 51.00 -19.17 16.55
N CYS A 660 50.20 -18.14 16.73
CA CYS A 660 48.77 -18.29 16.94
C CYS A 660 48.10 -19.05 15.78
N ALA A 661 48.50 -18.75 14.56
CA ALA A 661 47.95 -19.38 13.34
C ALA A 661 48.39 -20.86 13.22
N GLY A 662 49.62 -21.17 13.55
CA GLY A 662 50.16 -22.53 13.48
C GLY A 662 49.69 -23.45 14.61
N ALA A 663 49.64 -22.93 15.84
CA ALA A 663 49.32 -23.70 17.02
C ALA A 663 47.81 -23.91 17.24
N PHE A 664 46.98 -22.94 16.93
CA PHE A 664 45.55 -22.96 17.25
C PHE A 664 44.69 -23.22 16.00
N ASP A 665 44.14 -24.44 15.91
CA ASP A 665 43.18 -24.79 14.84
C ASP A 665 41.79 -24.22 15.21
N LEU A 666 41.54 -22.97 14.76
CA LEU A 666 40.38 -22.15 15.07
C LEU A 666 39.67 -21.62 13.82
N THR A 667 38.36 -21.44 13.89
CA THR A 667 37.61 -20.74 12.84
C THR A 667 37.70 -19.22 13.05
N GLY A 668 37.34 -18.45 12.02
CA GLY A 668 37.31 -16.98 12.08
C GLY A 668 36.48 -16.44 13.24
N GLY A 669 35.32 -17.05 13.48
CA GLY A 669 34.45 -16.68 14.62
C GLY A 669 35.10 -16.92 15.97
N ASN A 670 35.85 -18.02 16.13
CA ASN A 670 36.60 -18.29 17.38
C ASN A 670 37.74 -17.26 17.56
N ILE A 671 38.49 -16.95 16.47
CA ILE A 671 39.57 -15.96 16.51
C ILE A 671 39.00 -14.59 16.93
N ARG A 672 37.90 -14.16 16.35
CA ARG A 672 37.21 -12.90 16.70
C ARG A 672 36.83 -12.87 18.19
N ASN A 673 36.22 -13.93 18.71
CA ASN A 673 35.85 -14.04 20.12
C ASN A 673 37.08 -13.95 21.05
N ILE A 674 38.18 -14.57 20.64
CA ILE A 674 39.43 -14.54 21.40
C ILE A 674 40.00 -13.12 21.41
N VAL A 675 40.07 -12.44 20.26
CA VAL A 675 40.60 -11.08 20.18
C VAL A 675 39.74 -10.13 21.04
N ILE A 676 38.42 -10.23 20.99
CA ILE A 676 37.51 -9.44 21.83
C ILE A 676 37.76 -9.73 23.30
N THR A 677 37.90 -11.00 23.69
CA THR A 677 38.17 -11.40 25.09
C THR A 677 39.51 -10.89 25.56
N ALA A 678 40.56 -11.03 24.75
CA ALA A 678 41.90 -10.51 25.05
C ALA A 678 41.90 -8.99 25.21
N ALA A 679 41.14 -8.27 24.35
CA ALA A 679 40.99 -6.82 24.46
C ALA A 679 40.31 -6.40 25.77
N TYR A 680 39.28 -7.12 26.25
CA TYR A 680 38.67 -6.85 27.56
C TYR A 680 39.63 -7.08 28.72
N LEU A 681 40.46 -8.16 28.68
CA LEU A 681 41.45 -8.43 29.71
C LEU A 681 42.54 -7.35 29.78
N ALA A 682 43.00 -6.90 28.62
CA ALA A 682 43.98 -5.81 28.52
C ALA A 682 43.40 -4.47 28.98
N ALA A 683 42.14 -4.16 28.60
CA ALA A 683 41.46 -2.94 29.00
C ALA A 683 41.23 -2.84 30.51
N GLU A 684 40.88 -3.94 31.19
CA GLU A 684 40.80 -4.02 32.66
C GLU A 684 42.12 -3.60 33.29
N SER A 685 43.23 -4.08 32.73
CA SER A 685 44.58 -3.78 33.17
C SER A 685 45.13 -2.44 32.64
N ARG A 686 44.38 -1.68 31.85
CA ARG A 686 44.73 -0.40 31.21
C ARG A 686 46.06 -0.44 30.42
N ARG A 687 46.29 -1.51 29.68
CA ARG A 687 47.50 -1.74 28.88
C ARG A 687 47.16 -2.24 27.49
N ALA A 688 48.12 -2.28 26.59
CA ALA A 688 47.97 -2.90 25.28
C ALA A 688 47.76 -4.42 25.41
N VAL A 689 47.08 -5.02 24.47
CA VAL A 689 46.87 -6.48 24.37
C VAL A 689 48.20 -7.16 24.12
N SER A 690 48.49 -8.18 24.87
CA SER A 690 49.72 -8.96 24.78
C SER A 690 49.44 -10.46 24.63
N MET A 691 50.49 -11.26 24.38
CA MET A 691 50.33 -12.73 24.31
C MET A 691 49.75 -13.36 25.58
N VAL A 692 49.95 -12.75 26.75
CA VAL A 692 49.33 -13.23 28.00
C VAL A 692 47.81 -13.22 27.89
N ASP A 693 47.24 -12.13 27.33
CA ASP A 693 45.81 -11.99 27.18
C ASP A 693 45.25 -12.93 26.12
N VAL A 694 46.00 -13.08 25.01
CA VAL A 694 45.61 -14.00 23.92
C VAL A 694 45.58 -15.43 24.42
N VAL A 695 46.64 -15.90 25.15
CA VAL A 695 46.69 -17.24 25.72
C VAL A 695 45.54 -17.49 26.70
N ALA A 696 45.27 -16.54 27.59
CA ALA A 696 44.15 -16.64 28.53
C ALA A 696 42.79 -16.68 27.80
N ALA A 697 42.64 -15.88 26.73
CA ALA A 697 41.43 -15.87 25.93
C ALA A 697 41.24 -17.18 25.12
N VAL A 698 42.31 -17.74 24.55
CA VAL A 698 42.30 -19.06 23.88
C VAL A 698 41.86 -20.15 24.85
N GLN A 699 42.41 -20.14 26.05
CA GLN A 699 42.03 -21.11 27.07
C GLN A 699 40.53 -21.04 27.42
N ARG A 700 39.97 -19.84 27.54
CA ARG A 700 38.54 -19.63 27.79
C ARG A 700 37.69 -20.13 26.60
N GLU A 701 38.10 -19.84 25.36
CA GLU A 701 37.38 -20.29 24.16
C GLU A 701 37.44 -21.82 24.00
N TYR A 702 38.58 -22.47 24.32
CA TYR A 702 38.70 -23.92 24.32
C TYR A 702 37.77 -24.58 25.36
N ARG A 703 37.70 -24.02 26.58
CA ARG A 703 36.73 -24.48 27.60
C ARG A 703 35.27 -24.36 27.12
N LYS A 704 34.93 -23.24 26.47
CA LYS A 704 33.61 -23.02 25.90
C LYS A 704 33.28 -24.05 24.80
N MET A 705 34.26 -24.45 24.00
CA MET A 705 34.10 -25.49 22.96
C MET A 705 34.16 -26.92 23.51
N GLY A 706 34.36 -27.11 24.81
CA GLY A 706 34.58 -28.45 25.43
C GLY A 706 35.91 -29.10 25.03
N ARG A 707 36.87 -28.30 24.51
CA ARG A 707 38.20 -28.79 24.10
C ARG A 707 39.19 -28.73 25.28
N LEU A 708 39.98 -29.75 25.37
CA LEU A 708 41.06 -29.78 26.38
C LEU A 708 42.18 -28.81 25.97
N CYS A 709 42.71 -28.09 26.98
CA CYS A 709 43.90 -27.24 26.80
C CYS A 709 45.14 -28.07 27.08
N LEU A 710 45.80 -28.50 26.01
CA LEU A 710 47.04 -29.26 26.14
C LEU A 710 48.23 -28.29 26.15
N SER A 711 49.11 -28.36 27.19
CA SER A 711 50.28 -27.49 27.26
C SER A 711 51.19 -27.57 26.03
N SER A 712 51.23 -28.72 25.36
CA SER A 712 51.96 -28.90 24.10
C SER A 712 51.48 -28.00 22.94
N GLU A 713 50.20 -27.63 22.90
CA GLU A 713 49.64 -26.72 21.89
C GLU A 713 50.08 -25.26 22.10
N PHE A 714 50.48 -24.90 23.33
CA PHE A 714 50.90 -23.55 23.69
C PHE A 714 52.40 -23.32 23.53
N GLY A 715 53.18 -24.40 23.23
CA GLY A 715 54.59 -24.32 22.91
C GLY A 715 55.36 -23.41 23.85
N ARG A 716 56.07 -22.40 23.32
CA ARG A 716 56.86 -21.41 24.10
C ARG A 716 56.01 -20.52 25.02
N TYR A 717 54.71 -20.52 24.91
CA TYR A 717 53.77 -19.77 25.75
C TYR A 717 53.05 -20.66 26.77
N ALA A 718 53.50 -21.92 26.95
CA ALA A 718 52.90 -22.87 27.89
C ALA A 718 52.95 -22.38 29.35
N ASP A 719 54.00 -21.62 29.71
CA ASP A 719 54.15 -21.03 31.04
C ASP A 719 53.15 -19.92 31.35
N LEU A 720 52.40 -19.42 30.34
CA LEU A 720 51.35 -18.44 30.50
C LEU A 720 49.98 -19.09 30.80
N LEU A 721 49.89 -20.42 30.81
CA LEU A 721 48.69 -21.14 31.19
C LEU A 721 48.43 -21.02 32.68
N SER A 722 47.37 -20.40 33.09
CA SER A 722 46.93 -20.22 34.46
C SER A 722 45.89 -21.25 34.91
#